data_bc51b25a709123b651ce8fb9a7d2b4eb
#
_entry.id   bc51b25a709123b651ce8fb9a7d2b4eb
#
_cell.length_a   1.000
_cell.length_b   1.000
_cell.length_c   1.000
_cell.angle_alpha   90.00
_cell.angle_beta   90.00
_cell.angle_gamma   90.00
#
_symmetry.space_group_name_H-M   'P 1'
#
loop_
_entity.id
_entity.type
_entity.pdbx_description
1 polymer ?
#
loop_
_entity_poly.entity_id
_entity_poly.type
_entity_poly.pdbx_seq_one_letter_code
_entity_poly.pdbx_strand_id
1 'polypeptide(L)'
;MPSPSPVTPPRPTVIGLVTAVLAAAFVMIAPAPALAATTTLHAAPSGSGTACTSAQPCALSAVQAAVRALNAGMSGDIVVELAGGVYRLSAPLRLTAADSGSNGYTVTWRAAEGAVPVISGARAVTGWSLADSGRNIWRAGVGAGIDTRQLYVDGALATRARTAVNRSDFTAGSTGMRFTSGALSYLNNLTGQGRIEMESVGSFTDRYAPVRSIGGNLITMRQPAWSNNNFGYDTFTSPHRAGPLYLVNAYEFLDSPGEWYLDPATGALSYIPLAGQNMADISVELPVLQSLVQVGGTYDAPAHHITFSGITFTGTSWLGPSGDQGYVDQQTGAYIAGDWNRPAFTSCHQGCREFEATRPNWFQMPAAVQVSAADTITFTGSRFVNLGQTAIGIGNDANAHASGVGLGATGITVTRSEIAHSSAGGIVAGGVRADAHHPGDPRMVNRNITVSHNRIHDLGLDHRGVVSVLTTYVTGTDVSHNEVYNLPYTGMSIGYGWGANEPGGSDHYAQRGLYDFQPRYTTPTTASGNRLVGNYVHDVMRQMTDGGCIYTLSWNPGALISDNHCLRTNGWFGVYFDEGSRYYTVRNNVLSSTGTWATANYWYGENMGDFTVTGNWSTNGSTNVTNGDRGNVVNGNVTVSGGSWPAGAQAVIAAAGPEGAPSGGTGALKNAGSNRCLDVNGASQANGAQAQLWDCHGQANQQWTQTGAGELRVYGTKCLDVNGAGTADGTAVIIWDCNGQNNQKWRLNADGTITAVGADKCLDVPGTANGAKARIRTCTGGADQKWSRT
;
A
#
# COMPACT_ATOMS: atom_id res chain seq x y z
N MET A 1 -61.61 1.04 46.49
CA MET A 1 -61.69 1.57 47.85
C MET A 1 -60.39 2.32 48.11
N PRO A 2 -60.48 3.62 48.46
CA PRO A 2 -59.30 4.49 48.47
C PRO A 2 -58.64 4.52 49.84
N SER A 3 -57.37 4.68 49.92
CA SER A 3 -56.55 4.95 51.09
C SER A 3 -56.48 6.43 51.38
N PRO A 4 -56.46 6.86 52.68
CA PRO A 4 -56.38 8.26 53.03
C PRO A 4 -54.96 8.74 53.34
N SER A 5 -54.71 10.00 53.03
CA SER A 5 -53.51 10.79 53.37
C SER A 5 -53.48 11.18 54.85
N PRO A 6 -52.33 11.37 55.50
CA PRO A 6 -52.25 12.00 56.78
C PRO A 6 -51.83 13.48 56.74
N VAL A 7 -52.37 14.16 57.68
CA VAL A 7 -52.38 15.56 58.04
C VAL A 7 -51.04 16.01 58.66
N THR A 8 -50.58 17.20 58.36
CA THR A 8 -49.51 17.98 58.99
C THR A 8 -49.97 18.70 60.22
N PRO A 9 -49.23 18.77 61.37
CA PRO A 9 -49.46 19.75 62.43
C PRO A 9 -48.43 20.90 62.44
N PRO A 10 -48.71 22.01 63.18
CA PRO A 10 -48.09 23.30 62.88
C PRO A 10 -46.84 23.62 63.72
N ARG A 11 -46.12 24.64 63.20
CA ARG A 11 -44.88 25.20 63.75
C ARG A 11 -45.12 25.98 65.04
N PRO A 12 -44.17 26.01 65.99
CA PRO A 12 -43.96 27.11 66.88
C PRO A 12 -42.81 28.02 66.46
N THR A 13 -43.01 29.29 66.57
CA THR A 13 -42.09 30.43 66.39
C THR A 13 -41.21 30.53 67.64
N VAL A 14 -39.90 30.55 67.53
CA VAL A 14 -39.01 31.01 68.60
C VAL A 14 -38.02 32.01 68.01
N ILE A 15 -38.01 33.20 68.56
CA ILE A 15 -37.06 34.30 68.31
C ILE A 15 -35.79 33.97 69.11
N GLY A 16 -34.61 33.96 68.41
CA GLY A 16 -33.36 33.74 69.11
C GLY A 16 -32.18 34.42 68.35
N LEU A 17 -31.56 35.27 69.09
CA LEU A 17 -30.39 36.14 68.89
C LEU A 17 -29.39 35.70 67.82
N VAL A 18 -28.99 36.63 66.96
CA VAL A 18 -27.88 36.54 66.00
C VAL A 18 -26.57 36.78 66.70
N THR A 19 -25.70 35.78 66.80
CA THR A 19 -24.29 35.90 67.10
C THR A 19 -23.52 35.55 65.79
N ALA A 20 -22.90 36.50 65.14
CA ALA A 20 -22.08 36.32 63.97
C ALA A 20 -20.71 35.71 64.39
N VAL A 21 -20.50 34.41 64.05
CA VAL A 21 -19.18 33.79 64.06
C VAL A 21 -18.66 33.79 62.61
N LEU A 22 -17.66 34.63 62.29
CA LEU A 22 -16.91 34.55 61.06
C LEU A 22 -16.07 33.25 61.08
N ALA A 23 -16.55 32.21 60.40
CA ALA A 23 -15.75 31.05 60.00
C ALA A 23 -15.01 31.41 58.71
N ALA A 24 -13.71 31.67 58.77
CA ALA A 24 -12.82 31.76 57.63
C ALA A 24 -12.76 30.36 56.98
N ALA A 25 -13.47 30.17 55.84
CA ALA A 25 -13.33 28.98 55.04
C ALA A 25 -11.98 29.09 54.29
N PHE A 26 -10.97 28.38 54.76
CA PHE A 26 -9.77 28.08 53.93
C PHE A 26 -10.21 27.18 52.77
N VAL A 27 -10.47 27.76 51.61
CA VAL A 27 -10.51 27.01 50.36
C VAL A 27 -9.08 26.53 50.07
N MET A 28 -8.80 25.29 50.38
CA MET A 28 -7.62 24.62 49.83
C MET A 28 -7.82 24.51 48.32
N ILE A 29 -7.24 25.43 47.59
CA ILE A 29 -7.04 25.29 46.14
C ILE A 29 -6.08 24.12 45.96
N ALA A 30 -6.60 22.95 45.58
CA ALA A 30 -5.74 21.86 45.13
C ALA A 30 -4.90 22.40 43.99
N PRO A 31 -3.57 22.20 44.01
CA PRO A 31 -2.74 22.64 42.86
C PRO A 31 -3.28 21.97 41.63
N ALA A 32 -3.51 22.75 40.55
CA ALA A 32 -3.81 22.20 39.26
C ALA A 32 -2.72 21.15 38.91
N PRO A 33 -3.10 19.98 38.37
CA PRO A 33 -2.10 19.00 37.98
C PRO A 33 -1.10 19.70 37.06
N ALA A 34 0.18 19.66 37.45
CA ALA A 34 1.25 20.19 36.59
C ALA A 34 1.12 19.48 35.25
N LEU A 35 1.04 20.25 34.17
CA LEU A 35 1.11 19.70 32.82
C LEU A 35 2.39 18.87 32.73
N ALA A 36 2.26 17.62 32.32
CA ALA A 36 3.38 16.72 32.14
C ALA A 36 4.40 17.36 31.17
N ALA A 37 5.65 17.51 31.63
CA ALA A 37 6.69 18.17 30.85
C ALA A 37 7.20 17.23 29.74
N THR A 38 6.93 17.57 28.47
CA THR A 38 7.50 16.86 27.31
C THR A 38 9.03 17.03 27.27
N THR A 39 9.76 15.93 27.13
CA THR A 39 11.20 15.93 26.91
C THR A 39 11.47 15.84 25.41
N THR A 40 12.16 16.83 24.83
CA THR A 40 12.53 16.84 23.41
C THR A 40 14.00 16.52 23.23
N LEU A 41 14.27 15.51 22.39
CA LEU A 41 15.59 15.12 21.92
C LEU A 41 15.71 15.44 20.42
N HIS A 42 16.89 15.82 19.96
CA HIS A 42 17.10 16.22 18.56
C HIS A 42 18.11 15.29 17.87
N ALA A 43 17.77 14.86 16.66
CA ALA A 43 18.67 14.10 15.79
C ALA A 43 18.83 14.78 14.42
N ALA A 44 20.00 14.60 13.81
CA ALA A 44 20.28 15.05 12.45
C ALA A 44 21.06 13.99 11.67
N PRO A 45 21.01 13.98 10.32
CA PRO A 45 21.74 13.00 9.49
C PRO A 45 23.24 12.96 9.78
N SER A 46 23.86 14.10 10.04
CA SER A 46 25.28 14.24 10.42
C SER A 46 25.47 14.57 11.91
N GLY A 47 24.46 14.27 12.75
CA GLY A 47 24.52 14.54 14.18
C GLY A 47 25.62 13.75 14.85
N SER A 48 26.41 14.42 15.68
CA SER A 48 27.52 13.87 16.47
C SER A 48 27.47 14.29 17.94
N GLY A 49 26.42 15.02 18.32
CA GLY A 49 26.21 15.44 19.71
C GLY A 49 25.93 14.25 20.62
N THR A 50 26.21 14.37 21.91
CA THR A 50 25.87 13.36 22.92
C THR A 50 24.71 13.80 23.81
N ALA A 51 24.43 15.12 23.83
CA ALA A 51 23.34 15.68 24.62
C ALA A 51 21.98 15.69 23.91
N CYS A 52 21.96 15.43 22.63
CA CYS A 52 20.75 15.40 21.77
C CYS A 52 19.89 16.66 21.88
N THR A 53 20.54 17.84 22.00
CA THR A 53 19.87 19.15 22.01
C THR A 53 19.73 19.71 20.60
N SER A 54 18.91 20.75 20.42
CA SER A 54 18.80 21.45 19.13
C SER A 54 20.12 22.04 18.64
N ALA A 55 20.99 22.52 19.57
CA ALA A 55 22.29 23.03 19.25
C ALA A 55 23.35 21.94 18.99
N GLN A 56 23.15 20.75 19.53
CA GLN A 56 24.03 19.59 19.37
C GLN A 56 23.18 18.31 19.10
N PRO A 57 22.62 18.20 17.91
CA PRO A 57 21.79 17.03 17.56
C PRO A 57 22.62 15.75 17.50
N CYS A 58 22.03 14.65 17.87
CA CYS A 58 22.64 13.34 17.90
C CYS A 58 22.52 12.61 16.55
N ALA A 59 23.33 11.59 16.33
CA ALA A 59 23.06 10.55 15.36
C ALA A 59 21.84 9.72 15.80
N LEU A 60 21.19 9.01 14.86
CA LEU A 60 19.97 8.24 15.12
C LEU A 60 20.16 7.17 16.21
N SER A 61 21.29 6.46 16.22
CA SER A 61 21.62 5.47 17.24
C SER A 61 21.88 6.10 18.63
N ALA A 62 22.46 7.28 18.67
CA ALA A 62 22.75 7.96 19.93
C ALA A 62 21.46 8.53 20.55
N VAL A 63 20.55 9.08 19.76
CA VAL A 63 19.25 9.55 20.28
C VAL A 63 18.38 8.37 20.75
N GLN A 64 18.48 7.20 20.12
CA GLN A 64 17.83 5.98 20.62
C GLN A 64 18.37 5.59 22.00
N ALA A 65 19.68 5.64 22.19
CA ALA A 65 20.28 5.39 23.51
C ALA A 65 19.82 6.40 24.56
N ALA A 66 19.65 7.67 24.17
CA ALA A 66 19.13 8.71 25.07
C ALA A 66 17.65 8.45 25.44
N VAL A 67 16.82 7.99 24.50
CA VAL A 67 15.44 7.55 24.81
C VAL A 67 15.45 6.45 25.88
N ARG A 68 16.26 5.41 25.71
CA ARG A 68 16.38 4.29 26.63
C ARG A 68 16.86 4.70 28.03
N ALA A 69 17.63 5.78 28.13
CA ALA A 69 18.07 6.30 29.41
C ALA A 69 16.96 7.07 30.16
N LEU A 70 15.95 7.54 29.46
CA LEU A 70 14.89 8.40 30.02
C LEU A 70 13.54 7.67 30.19
N ASN A 71 13.26 6.69 29.36
CA ASN A 71 11.91 6.16 29.24
C ASN A 71 11.43 5.31 30.42
N ALA A 72 12.31 4.80 31.27
CA ALA A 72 11.92 4.04 32.47
C ALA A 72 11.17 4.90 33.51
N GLY A 73 11.40 6.21 33.53
CA GLY A 73 10.83 7.14 34.49
C GLY A 73 10.03 8.28 33.85
N MET A 74 9.31 8.03 32.78
CA MET A 74 8.57 9.10 32.08
C MET A 74 7.54 9.76 33.00
N SER A 75 7.56 11.09 33.00
CA SER A 75 6.56 11.97 33.62
C SER A 75 5.91 12.92 32.62
N GLY A 76 6.17 12.70 31.33
CA GLY A 76 5.66 13.34 30.13
C GLY A 76 6.16 12.60 28.90
N ASP A 77 5.67 12.95 27.72
CA ASP A 77 6.10 12.33 26.47
C ASP A 77 7.57 12.60 26.17
N ILE A 78 8.24 11.64 25.54
CA ILE A 78 9.55 11.85 24.93
C ILE A 78 9.35 12.06 23.43
N VAL A 79 9.86 13.18 22.92
CA VAL A 79 9.79 13.53 21.49
C VAL A 79 11.20 13.53 20.93
N VAL A 80 11.43 12.70 19.91
CA VAL A 80 12.64 12.72 19.10
C VAL A 80 12.34 13.49 17.83
N GLU A 81 12.85 14.72 17.74
CA GLU A 81 12.74 15.56 16.54
C GLU A 81 13.88 15.26 15.57
N LEU A 82 13.49 14.88 14.35
CA LEU A 82 14.40 14.58 13.26
C LEU A 82 14.55 15.81 12.36
N ALA A 83 15.75 16.33 12.25
CA ALA A 83 16.08 17.37 11.27
C ALA A 83 15.90 16.84 9.83
N GLY A 84 15.65 17.74 8.88
CA GLY A 84 15.57 17.40 7.47
C GLY A 84 16.86 16.80 6.92
N GLY A 85 16.73 15.98 5.89
CA GLY A 85 17.83 15.32 5.20
C GLY A 85 17.79 13.79 5.30
N VAL A 86 18.79 13.13 4.73
CA VAL A 86 18.78 11.67 4.52
C VAL A 86 19.59 10.97 5.61
N TYR A 87 18.91 10.19 6.43
CA TYR A 87 19.47 9.26 7.41
C TYR A 87 19.74 7.91 6.72
N ARG A 88 20.96 7.71 6.25
CA ARG A 88 21.35 6.47 5.58
C ARG A 88 21.69 5.42 6.62
N LEU A 89 20.89 4.35 6.63
CA LEU A 89 21.07 3.25 7.56
C LEU A 89 22.10 2.23 7.03
N SER A 90 22.92 1.71 7.94
CA SER A 90 23.78 0.56 7.69
C SER A 90 23.18 -0.75 8.20
N ALA A 91 22.14 -0.66 9.05
CA ALA A 91 21.35 -1.77 9.56
C ALA A 91 19.96 -1.22 9.94
N PRO A 92 18.92 -2.08 10.02
CA PRO A 92 17.59 -1.65 10.44
C PRO A 92 17.58 -0.99 11.81
N LEU A 93 16.77 0.08 11.96
CA LEU A 93 16.46 0.66 13.26
C LEU A 93 15.52 -0.32 13.99
N ARG A 94 16.01 -0.92 15.07
CA ARG A 94 15.24 -1.87 15.87
C ARG A 94 14.76 -1.21 17.15
N LEU A 95 13.44 -1.15 17.32
CA LEU A 95 12.79 -0.64 18.52
C LEU A 95 12.11 -1.81 19.24
N THR A 96 12.47 -1.99 20.50
CA THR A 96 12.00 -3.09 21.34
C THR A 96 11.23 -2.54 22.55
N ALA A 97 10.88 -3.40 23.50
CA ALA A 97 10.33 -2.96 24.78
C ALA A 97 11.20 -1.89 25.48
N ALA A 98 12.54 -1.95 25.28
CA ALA A 98 13.46 -0.97 25.85
C ALA A 98 13.36 0.43 25.22
N ASP A 99 12.68 0.57 24.10
CA ASP A 99 12.46 1.85 23.40
C ASP A 99 11.05 2.42 23.61
N SER A 100 10.24 1.74 24.40
CA SER A 100 8.81 1.98 24.58
C SER A 100 8.51 3.15 25.51
N GLY A 101 7.33 3.75 25.36
CA GLY A 101 6.80 4.69 26.35
C GLY A 101 6.48 3.99 27.68
N SER A 102 6.43 4.72 28.78
CA SER A 102 6.07 4.21 30.09
C SER A 102 5.13 5.15 30.83
N ASN A 103 4.49 4.64 31.91
CA ASN A 103 3.60 5.44 32.75
C ASN A 103 2.43 6.11 32.01
N GLY A 104 1.99 5.53 30.87
CA GLY A 104 0.94 6.10 30.03
C GLY A 104 1.42 7.17 29.04
N TYR A 105 2.71 7.40 28.93
CA TYR A 105 3.32 8.35 27.98
C TYR A 105 3.89 7.65 26.75
N THR A 106 4.07 8.41 25.68
CA THR A 106 4.49 7.93 24.36
C THR A 106 5.88 8.42 24.00
N VAL A 107 6.65 7.58 23.31
CA VAL A 107 7.88 7.97 22.61
C VAL A 107 7.54 8.30 21.15
N THR A 108 7.67 9.55 20.77
CA THR A 108 7.32 10.04 19.44
C THR A 108 8.57 10.40 18.65
N TRP A 109 8.78 9.75 17.51
CA TRP A 109 9.77 10.07 16.49
C TRP A 109 9.07 10.89 15.43
N ARG A 110 9.44 12.18 15.29
CA ARG A 110 8.74 13.06 14.35
C ARG A 110 9.70 13.95 13.54
N ALA A 111 9.21 14.38 12.40
CA ALA A 111 9.87 15.47 11.69
C ALA A 111 9.89 16.75 12.55
N ALA A 112 10.99 17.47 12.57
CA ALA A 112 11.03 18.85 13.06
C ALA A 112 10.12 19.73 12.18
N GLU A 113 9.64 20.85 12.71
CA GLU A 113 8.73 21.73 11.99
C GLU A 113 9.31 22.15 10.63
N GLY A 114 8.56 21.94 9.56
CA GLY A 114 8.94 22.24 8.18
C GLY A 114 10.07 21.34 7.61
N ALA A 115 10.53 20.35 8.36
CA ALA A 115 11.59 19.44 7.93
C ALA A 115 11.03 18.20 7.21
N VAL A 116 11.85 17.62 6.33
CA VAL A 116 11.58 16.35 5.65
C VAL A 116 12.71 15.38 5.97
N PRO A 117 12.63 14.63 7.06
CA PRO A 117 13.56 13.55 7.37
C PRO A 117 13.29 12.34 6.49
N VAL A 118 14.34 11.75 5.94
CA VAL A 118 14.30 10.57 5.07
C VAL A 118 15.14 9.45 5.67
N ILE A 119 14.51 8.38 6.12
CA ILE A 119 15.19 7.16 6.56
C ILE A 119 15.37 6.27 5.33
N SER A 120 16.61 6.05 4.92
CA SER A 120 16.96 5.35 3.69
C SER A 120 17.85 4.15 3.93
N GLY A 121 17.52 3.02 3.27
CA GLY A 121 18.36 1.82 3.19
C GLY A 121 19.22 1.78 1.93
N ALA A 122 19.32 2.89 1.20
CA ALA A 122 20.05 2.98 -0.05
C ALA A 122 21.34 3.79 0.11
N ARG A 123 22.26 3.57 -0.84
CA ARG A 123 23.47 4.39 -1.04
C ARG A 123 23.29 5.25 -2.29
N ALA A 124 23.74 6.50 -2.22
CA ALA A 124 23.86 7.33 -3.42
C ALA A 124 24.98 6.79 -4.33
N VAL A 125 24.71 6.75 -5.62
CA VAL A 125 25.69 6.34 -6.64
C VAL A 125 26.12 7.56 -7.44
N THR A 126 27.42 7.79 -7.51
CA THR A 126 28.05 8.89 -8.23
C THR A 126 29.21 8.37 -9.07
N GLY A 127 29.89 9.25 -9.83
CA GLY A 127 31.08 8.86 -10.60
C GLY A 127 30.75 8.11 -11.89
N TRP A 128 29.63 8.44 -12.49
CA TRP A 128 29.21 7.87 -13.78
C TRP A 128 30.14 8.26 -14.93
N SER A 129 30.48 7.32 -15.78
CA SER A 129 31.24 7.52 -17.01
C SER A 129 30.62 6.73 -18.17
N LEU A 130 30.70 7.27 -19.38
CA LEU A 130 30.21 6.59 -20.57
C LEU A 130 31.10 5.38 -20.89
N ALA A 131 30.52 4.18 -20.77
CA ALA A 131 31.22 2.91 -20.98
C ALA A 131 31.04 2.32 -22.37
N ASP A 132 29.88 2.57 -23.00
CA ASP A 132 29.54 2.14 -24.36
C ASP A 132 28.74 3.23 -25.06
N SER A 133 29.39 3.98 -25.94
CA SER A 133 28.75 5.08 -26.69
C SER A 133 27.74 4.60 -27.73
N GLY A 134 27.90 3.38 -28.24
CA GLY A 134 26.98 2.81 -29.25
C GLY A 134 25.61 2.46 -28.66
N ARG A 135 25.58 2.01 -27.41
CA ARG A 135 24.36 1.68 -26.69
C ARG A 135 23.99 2.72 -25.63
N ASN A 136 24.75 3.82 -25.51
CA ASN A 136 24.59 4.83 -24.47
C ASN A 136 24.60 4.25 -23.05
N ILE A 137 25.48 3.27 -22.78
CA ILE A 137 25.61 2.66 -21.47
C ILE A 137 26.59 3.46 -20.62
N TRP A 138 26.12 3.92 -19.49
CA TRP A 138 26.91 4.56 -18.45
C TRP A 138 27.23 3.59 -17.34
N ARG A 139 28.40 3.76 -16.69
CA ARG A 139 28.86 2.87 -15.64
C ARG A 139 29.38 3.65 -14.44
N ALA A 140 29.05 3.15 -13.23
CA ALA A 140 29.62 3.62 -11.97
C ALA A 140 30.10 2.42 -11.15
N GLY A 141 31.12 2.62 -10.29
CA GLY A 141 31.61 1.62 -9.36
C GLY A 141 30.89 1.74 -8.00
N VAL A 142 30.26 0.66 -7.55
CA VAL A 142 29.55 0.64 -6.25
C VAL A 142 30.24 -0.24 -5.19
N GLY A 143 31.35 -0.88 -5.56
CA GLY A 143 32.09 -1.85 -4.73
C GLY A 143 31.61 -3.29 -4.91
N ALA A 144 32.58 -4.21 -4.90
CA ALA A 144 32.32 -5.63 -5.03
C ALA A 144 31.56 -6.17 -3.81
N GLY A 145 30.76 -7.21 -4.04
CA GLY A 145 29.96 -7.89 -3.00
C GLY A 145 28.62 -7.24 -2.69
N ILE A 146 28.29 -6.10 -3.28
CA ILE A 146 26.95 -5.49 -3.16
C ILE A 146 26.03 -6.15 -4.18
N ASP A 147 24.83 -6.56 -3.72
CA ASP A 147 23.77 -7.05 -4.58
C ASP A 147 22.43 -6.38 -4.24
N THR A 148 21.60 -6.20 -5.26
CA THR A 148 20.28 -5.57 -5.15
C THR A 148 19.39 -6.00 -6.31
N ARG A 149 18.08 -5.95 -6.10
CA ARG A 149 17.08 -6.16 -7.16
C ARG A 149 16.45 -4.85 -7.65
N GLN A 150 16.64 -3.77 -6.93
CA GLN A 150 16.07 -2.45 -7.25
C GLN A 150 17.18 -1.41 -7.45
N LEU A 151 16.92 -0.48 -8.34
CA LEU A 151 17.67 0.77 -8.51
C LEU A 151 16.66 1.90 -8.68
N TYR A 152 16.84 2.98 -7.94
CA TYR A 152 15.98 4.14 -8.09
C TYR A 152 16.77 5.27 -8.74
N VAL A 153 16.23 5.77 -9.85
CA VAL A 153 16.84 6.84 -10.65
C VAL A 153 15.87 8.01 -10.71
N ASP A 154 16.32 9.18 -10.25
CA ASP A 154 15.49 10.38 -10.12
C ASP A 154 14.15 10.10 -9.36
N GLY A 155 14.23 9.24 -8.33
CA GLY A 155 13.09 8.86 -7.50
C GLY A 155 12.15 7.83 -8.11
N ALA A 156 12.44 7.29 -9.30
CA ALA A 156 11.65 6.25 -9.96
C ALA A 156 12.39 4.91 -9.97
N LEU A 157 11.64 3.79 -9.89
CA LEU A 157 12.20 2.45 -10.04
C LEU A 157 12.67 2.24 -11.49
N ALA A 158 13.97 1.98 -11.67
CA ALA A 158 14.54 1.63 -12.96
C ALA A 158 14.33 0.13 -13.26
N THR A 159 14.21 -0.20 -14.54
CA THR A 159 13.97 -1.56 -14.99
C THR A 159 15.26 -2.38 -14.93
N ARG A 160 15.24 -3.56 -14.29
CA ARG A 160 16.36 -4.51 -14.43
C ARG A 160 16.43 -4.99 -15.88
N ALA A 161 17.64 -5.00 -16.46
CA ALA A 161 17.88 -5.45 -17.82
C ALA A 161 17.16 -6.77 -18.09
N ARG A 162 16.28 -6.83 -19.09
CA ARG A 162 15.42 -7.99 -19.36
C ARG A 162 15.07 -8.12 -20.83
N THR A 163 14.70 -9.32 -21.23
CA THR A 163 14.16 -9.59 -22.56
C THR A 163 12.87 -10.40 -22.46
N ALA A 164 11.87 -10.03 -23.25
CA ALA A 164 10.63 -10.81 -23.36
C ALA A 164 10.88 -12.02 -24.26
N VAL A 165 10.30 -13.16 -23.86
CA VAL A 165 10.40 -14.41 -24.64
C VAL A 165 9.00 -15.03 -24.80
N ASN A 166 8.79 -15.75 -25.91
CA ASN A 166 7.51 -16.42 -26.15
C ASN A 166 7.45 -17.75 -25.41
N ARG A 167 6.38 -18.00 -24.68
CA ARG A 167 6.18 -19.29 -23.97
C ARG A 167 6.20 -20.48 -24.94
N SER A 168 5.70 -20.31 -26.14
CA SER A 168 5.69 -21.36 -27.19
C SER A 168 7.08 -21.79 -27.63
N ASP A 169 8.11 -20.97 -27.39
CA ASP A 169 9.48 -21.32 -27.71
C ASP A 169 10.13 -22.25 -26.68
N PHE A 170 9.39 -22.62 -25.62
CA PHE A 170 9.93 -23.43 -24.52
C PHE A 170 9.10 -24.67 -24.24
N THR A 171 9.78 -25.73 -23.84
CA THR A 171 9.18 -26.93 -23.24
C THR A 171 9.76 -27.14 -21.86
N ALA A 172 8.88 -27.23 -20.86
CA ALA A 172 9.27 -27.45 -19.48
C ALA A 172 9.72 -28.90 -19.23
N GLY A 173 10.74 -29.06 -18.40
CA GLY A 173 11.22 -30.36 -17.92
C GLY A 173 11.56 -30.32 -16.43
N SER A 174 11.91 -31.45 -15.85
CA SER A 174 12.19 -31.57 -14.41
C SER A 174 13.33 -30.69 -13.91
N THR A 175 14.27 -30.35 -14.77
CA THR A 175 15.45 -29.55 -14.41
C THR A 175 15.39 -28.10 -14.89
N GLY A 176 14.37 -27.75 -15.70
CA GLY A 176 14.27 -26.40 -16.27
C GLY A 176 13.51 -26.35 -17.59
N MET A 177 13.82 -25.36 -18.41
CA MET A 177 13.14 -25.06 -19.67
C MET A 177 14.05 -25.37 -20.87
N ARG A 178 13.56 -26.15 -21.83
CA ARG A 178 14.20 -26.33 -23.14
C ARG A 178 13.64 -25.32 -24.13
N PHE A 179 14.51 -24.58 -24.79
CA PHE A 179 14.06 -23.77 -25.92
C PHE A 179 14.13 -24.57 -27.22
N THR A 180 13.12 -24.39 -28.04
CA THR A 180 12.93 -25.08 -29.31
C THR A 180 13.30 -24.23 -30.50
N SER A 181 13.35 -22.91 -30.32
CA SER A 181 13.69 -21.96 -31.36
C SER A 181 15.20 -21.76 -31.45
N GLY A 182 15.78 -21.90 -32.67
CA GLY A 182 17.18 -21.58 -32.94
C GLY A 182 17.53 -20.10 -32.71
N ALA A 183 16.54 -19.22 -32.76
CA ALA A 183 16.70 -17.80 -32.46
C ALA A 183 17.16 -17.55 -31.02
N LEU A 184 16.93 -18.47 -30.11
CA LEU A 184 17.33 -18.39 -28.69
C LEU A 184 18.73 -18.98 -28.43
N SER A 185 19.45 -19.44 -29.46
CA SER A 185 20.79 -20.04 -29.28
C SER A 185 21.81 -19.07 -28.68
N TYR A 186 21.62 -17.77 -28.83
CA TYR A 186 22.47 -16.73 -28.22
C TYR A 186 22.50 -16.79 -26.71
N LEU A 187 21.46 -17.35 -26.06
CA LEU A 187 21.40 -17.52 -24.61
C LEU A 187 22.58 -18.32 -24.06
N ASN A 188 23.17 -19.22 -24.86
CA ASN A 188 24.37 -19.97 -24.46
C ASN A 188 25.61 -19.08 -24.25
N ASN A 189 25.62 -17.89 -24.85
CA ASN A 189 26.78 -16.99 -24.82
C ASN A 189 26.61 -15.89 -23.74
N LEU A 190 25.52 -15.91 -22.99
CA LEU A 190 25.30 -14.92 -21.91
C LEU A 190 26.36 -15.10 -20.82
N THR A 191 26.90 -13.97 -20.37
CA THR A 191 27.77 -13.93 -19.19
C THR A 191 26.94 -13.94 -17.90
N GLY A 192 27.53 -14.38 -16.80
CA GLY A 192 26.85 -14.36 -15.51
C GLY A 192 25.52 -15.15 -15.45
N GLN A 193 25.40 -16.24 -16.22
CA GLN A 193 24.15 -17.02 -16.37
C GLN A 193 23.47 -17.35 -15.04
N GLY A 194 24.24 -17.62 -13.97
CA GLY A 194 23.71 -17.91 -12.64
C GLY A 194 23.06 -16.71 -11.93
N ARG A 195 23.03 -15.54 -12.55
CA ARG A 195 22.31 -14.35 -12.08
C ARG A 195 20.99 -14.11 -12.78
N ILE A 196 20.77 -14.82 -13.88
CA ILE A 196 19.54 -14.71 -14.66
C ILE A 196 18.38 -15.29 -13.87
N GLU A 197 17.25 -14.66 -13.95
CA GLU A 197 15.97 -15.13 -13.45
C GLU A 197 14.98 -15.23 -14.60
N MET A 198 14.10 -16.22 -14.54
CA MET A 198 12.94 -16.27 -15.41
C MET A 198 11.73 -15.81 -14.63
N GLU A 199 11.03 -14.78 -15.15
CA GLU A 199 9.81 -14.21 -14.56
C GLU A 199 8.60 -14.66 -15.36
N SER A 200 7.59 -15.22 -14.68
CA SER A 200 6.34 -15.69 -15.27
C SER A 200 5.16 -15.00 -14.65
N VAL A 201 4.53 -14.10 -15.41
CA VAL A 201 3.28 -13.45 -15.02
C VAL A 201 2.10 -14.33 -15.42
N GLY A 202 1.28 -14.71 -14.46
CA GLY A 202 0.06 -15.50 -14.61
C GLY A 202 -1.22 -14.67 -14.45
N SER A 203 -2.32 -15.32 -14.05
CA SER A 203 -3.59 -14.67 -13.74
C SER A 203 -3.56 -13.90 -12.44
N PHE A 204 -3.05 -14.52 -11.39
CA PHE A 204 -3.05 -14.01 -10.02
C PHE A 204 -1.72 -14.29 -9.31
N THR A 205 -0.73 -14.86 -9.99
CA THR A 205 0.62 -15.06 -9.47
C THR A 205 1.67 -14.42 -10.39
N ASP A 206 2.74 -13.92 -9.80
CA ASP A 206 3.91 -13.40 -10.49
C ASP A 206 5.15 -14.07 -9.91
N ARG A 207 5.70 -15.06 -10.64
CA ARG A 207 6.67 -16.02 -10.12
C ARG A 207 8.05 -15.80 -10.72
N TYR A 208 9.09 -15.98 -9.89
CA TYR A 208 10.48 -15.91 -10.28
C TYR A 208 11.18 -17.26 -10.03
N ALA A 209 11.88 -17.74 -11.06
CA ALA A 209 12.71 -18.93 -11.00
C ALA A 209 14.16 -18.58 -11.41
N PRO A 210 15.14 -18.65 -10.49
CA PRO A 210 16.52 -18.33 -10.82
C PRO A 210 17.16 -19.44 -11.67
N VAL A 211 17.96 -19.00 -12.63
CA VAL A 211 18.74 -19.87 -13.54
C VAL A 211 20.02 -20.35 -12.85
N ARG A 212 20.38 -21.60 -13.05
CA ARG A 212 21.67 -22.14 -12.66
C ARG A 212 22.70 -22.04 -13.78
N SER A 213 22.32 -22.45 -15.00
CA SER A 213 23.19 -22.43 -16.17
C SER A 213 22.36 -22.59 -17.45
N ILE A 214 22.95 -22.22 -18.58
CA ILE A 214 22.35 -22.40 -19.92
C ILE A 214 23.37 -23.16 -20.77
N GLY A 215 22.91 -24.24 -21.41
CA GLY A 215 23.82 -25.07 -22.24
C GLY A 215 23.04 -25.87 -23.27
N GLY A 216 23.54 -25.86 -24.51
CA GLY A 216 22.85 -26.45 -25.65
C GLY A 216 21.54 -25.75 -25.91
N ASN A 217 20.40 -26.43 -25.62
CA ASN A 217 19.07 -25.82 -25.70
C ASN A 217 18.35 -25.90 -24.34
N LEU A 218 19.05 -26.03 -23.22
CA LEU A 218 18.48 -26.18 -21.89
C LEU A 218 18.89 -25.02 -20.99
N ILE A 219 17.90 -24.34 -20.45
CA ILE A 219 18.02 -23.45 -19.30
C ILE A 219 17.82 -24.32 -18.05
N THR A 220 18.90 -24.64 -17.37
CA THR A 220 18.85 -25.37 -16.10
C THR A 220 18.54 -24.39 -14.98
N MET A 221 17.51 -24.66 -14.23
CA MET A 221 17.03 -23.81 -13.12
C MET A 221 17.64 -24.22 -11.79
N ARG A 222 17.68 -23.31 -10.82
CA ARG A 222 18.03 -23.60 -9.44
C ARG A 222 16.93 -24.38 -8.75
N GLN A 223 17.37 -25.27 -7.85
CA GLN A 223 16.49 -26.04 -6.98
C GLN A 223 16.63 -25.51 -5.55
N PRO A 224 15.55 -25.52 -4.76
CA PRO A 224 14.21 -26.08 -5.00
C PRO A 224 13.27 -25.15 -5.78
N ALA A 225 13.66 -23.91 -6.11
CA ALA A 225 12.80 -22.92 -6.76
C ALA A 225 12.05 -23.49 -7.98
N TRP A 226 12.78 -24.15 -8.89
CA TRP A 226 12.13 -24.68 -10.10
C TRP A 226 11.11 -25.75 -9.79
N SER A 227 11.44 -26.72 -8.94
CA SER A 227 10.47 -27.76 -8.56
C SER A 227 9.25 -27.16 -7.89
N ASN A 228 9.42 -26.16 -7.00
CA ASN A 228 8.32 -25.48 -6.33
C ASN A 228 7.43 -24.70 -7.30
N ASN A 229 8.00 -24.14 -8.37
CA ASN A 229 7.24 -23.37 -9.37
C ASN A 229 6.27 -24.20 -10.22
N ASN A 230 6.25 -25.53 -10.07
CA ASN A 230 5.32 -26.42 -10.76
C ASN A 230 4.11 -26.83 -9.89
N PHE A 231 4.03 -26.34 -8.64
CA PHE A 231 2.93 -26.61 -7.74
C PHE A 231 1.94 -25.44 -7.68
N GLY A 232 0.66 -25.73 -7.56
CA GLY A 232 -0.42 -24.76 -7.42
C GLY A 232 -1.28 -24.61 -8.67
N TYR A 233 -2.10 -23.57 -8.70
CA TYR A 233 -3.10 -23.39 -9.75
C TYR A 233 -2.62 -22.53 -10.92
N ASP A 234 -1.83 -21.51 -10.67
CA ASP A 234 -1.32 -20.57 -11.66
C ASP A 234 0.20 -20.71 -11.69
N THR A 235 0.65 -21.88 -12.18
CA THR A 235 2.04 -22.27 -12.08
C THR A 235 2.89 -21.70 -13.23
N PHE A 236 4.17 -21.76 -13.08
CA PHE A 236 5.14 -21.33 -14.09
C PHE A 236 4.97 -22.10 -15.42
N THR A 237 4.73 -23.40 -15.33
CA THR A 237 4.62 -24.30 -16.49
C THR A 237 3.18 -24.46 -16.99
N SER A 238 2.20 -24.10 -16.18
CA SER A 238 0.77 -24.16 -16.51
C SER A 238 0.04 -22.97 -15.89
N PRO A 239 0.26 -21.74 -16.40
CA PRO A 239 -0.47 -20.58 -15.93
C PRO A 239 -1.95 -20.68 -16.31
N HIS A 240 -2.84 -20.25 -15.44
CA HIS A 240 -4.29 -20.26 -15.70
C HIS A 240 -4.63 -19.33 -16.88
N ARG A 241 -4.01 -18.13 -16.91
CA ARG A 241 -3.88 -17.29 -18.12
C ARG A 241 -2.42 -16.95 -18.32
N ALA A 242 -1.90 -17.23 -19.49
CA ALA A 242 -0.51 -16.94 -19.82
C ALA A 242 -0.34 -15.42 -20.05
N GLY A 243 0.33 -14.76 -19.12
CA GLY A 243 0.86 -13.43 -19.29
C GLY A 243 2.30 -13.45 -19.85
N PRO A 244 3.01 -12.33 -19.76
CA PRO A 244 4.40 -12.21 -20.20
C PRO A 244 5.33 -13.23 -19.55
N LEU A 245 6.38 -13.59 -20.29
CA LEU A 245 7.51 -14.37 -19.81
C LEU A 245 8.78 -13.59 -20.12
N TYR A 246 9.62 -13.39 -19.10
CA TYR A 246 10.88 -12.64 -19.27
C TYR A 246 12.07 -13.44 -18.79
N LEU A 247 13.22 -13.22 -19.42
CA LEU A 247 14.53 -13.47 -18.85
C LEU A 247 15.08 -12.14 -18.34
N VAL A 248 15.51 -12.09 -17.09
CA VAL A 248 15.86 -10.85 -16.38
C VAL A 248 17.27 -10.96 -15.81
N ASN A 249 17.97 -9.83 -15.76
CA ASN A 249 19.24 -9.70 -15.05
C ASN A 249 20.44 -10.35 -15.77
N ALA A 250 20.60 -10.06 -17.07
CA ALA A 250 21.83 -10.28 -17.81
C ALA A 250 22.35 -8.96 -18.39
N TYR A 251 23.66 -8.78 -18.47
CA TYR A 251 24.27 -7.57 -19.06
C TYR A 251 23.91 -7.42 -20.53
N GLU A 252 23.79 -8.53 -21.23
CA GLU A 252 23.46 -8.58 -22.65
C GLU A 252 22.02 -8.15 -22.96
N PHE A 253 21.13 -8.15 -21.95
CA PHE A 253 19.76 -7.66 -22.06
C PHE A 253 19.65 -6.14 -21.83
N LEU A 254 20.76 -5.47 -21.53
CA LEU A 254 20.83 -4.04 -21.32
C LEU A 254 20.78 -3.34 -22.69
N ASP A 255 19.59 -3.13 -23.22
CA ASP A 255 19.36 -2.65 -24.59
C ASP A 255 18.32 -1.51 -24.73
N SER A 256 17.61 -1.18 -23.66
CA SER A 256 16.54 -0.20 -23.66
C SER A 256 16.76 0.93 -22.63
N PRO A 257 16.39 2.19 -22.95
CA PRO A 257 16.49 3.29 -22.00
C PRO A 257 15.72 3.00 -20.70
N GLY A 258 16.33 3.34 -19.57
CA GLY A 258 15.81 3.09 -18.23
C GLY A 258 16.21 1.72 -17.66
N GLU A 259 16.92 0.90 -18.43
CA GLU A 259 17.42 -0.38 -17.94
C GLU A 259 18.76 -0.27 -17.22
N TRP A 260 18.95 -1.18 -16.25
CA TRP A 260 20.18 -1.27 -15.48
C TRP A 260 20.62 -2.72 -15.22
N TYR A 261 21.91 -2.89 -14.99
CA TYR A 261 22.54 -4.16 -14.59
C TYR A 261 23.66 -3.91 -13.59
N LEU A 262 23.74 -4.74 -12.55
CA LEU A 262 24.82 -4.74 -11.57
C LEU A 262 25.59 -6.07 -11.66
N ASP A 263 26.90 -6.00 -11.80
CA ASP A 263 27.79 -7.13 -11.57
C ASP A 263 28.34 -7.09 -10.14
N PRO A 264 27.88 -7.93 -9.21
CA PRO A 264 28.37 -7.91 -7.83
C PRO A 264 29.80 -8.36 -7.67
N ALA A 265 30.36 -9.12 -8.63
CA ALA A 265 31.74 -9.59 -8.55
C ALA A 265 32.73 -8.44 -8.71
N THR A 266 32.42 -7.49 -9.56
CA THR A 266 33.24 -6.31 -9.83
C THR A 266 32.72 -5.04 -9.17
N GLY A 267 31.46 -5.00 -8.81
CA GLY A 267 30.76 -3.80 -8.35
C GLY A 267 30.47 -2.82 -9.49
N ALA A 268 30.44 -3.28 -10.73
CA ALA A 268 30.14 -2.45 -11.89
C ALA A 268 28.60 -2.32 -12.06
N LEU A 269 28.07 -1.13 -11.81
CA LEU A 269 26.68 -0.77 -12.06
C LEU A 269 26.58 -0.07 -13.41
N SER A 270 25.78 -0.62 -14.32
CA SER A 270 25.54 -0.11 -15.67
C SER A 270 24.09 0.37 -15.82
N TYR A 271 23.88 1.47 -16.52
CA TYR A 271 22.55 2.07 -16.73
C TYR A 271 22.48 2.72 -18.13
N ILE A 272 21.33 2.61 -18.79
CA ILE A 272 21.00 3.36 -20.00
C ILE A 272 20.04 4.47 -19.62
N PRO A 273 20.44 5.76 -19.70
CA PRO A 273 19.57 6.84 -19.30
C PRO A 273 18.33 7.00 -20.18
N LEU A 274 17.23 7.41 -19.58
CA LEU A 274 16.02 7.81 -20.29
C LEU A 274 16.28 9.09 -21.10
N ALA A 275 15.46 9.31 -22.14
CA ALA A 275 15.54 10.54 -22.93
C ALA A 275 15.39 11.78 -22.03
N GLY A 276 16.34 12.70 -22.12
CA GLY A 276 16.37 13.94 -21.35
C GLY A 276 17.07 13.84 -19.99
N GLN A 277 17.48 12.66 -19.51
CA GLN A 277 18.29 12.55 -18.30
C GLN A 277 19.73 13.02 -18.57
N ASN A 278 20.26 13.82 -17.67
CA ASN A 278 21.66 14.25 -17.68
C ASN A 278 22.46 13.47 -16.63
N MET A 279 23.38 12.65 -17.07
CA MET A 279 24.19 11.80 -16.17
C MET A 279 25.12 12.56 -15.24
N ALA A 280 25.36 13.86 -15.48
CA ALA A 280 26.12 14.70 -14.57
C ALA A 280 25.33 15.12 -13.31
N ASP A 281 24.00 15.21 -13.45
CA ASP A 281 23.09 15.71 -12.39
C ASP A 281 22.12 14.63 -11.88
N ILE A 282 22.22 13.40 -12.40
CA ILE A 282 21.31 12.30 -12.10
C ILE A 282 21.38 11.87 -10.64
N SER A 283 20.24 11.69 -10.03
CA SER A 283 20.13 11.15 -8.68
C SER A 283 19.90 9.62 -8.75
N VAL A 284 20.87 8.83 -8.29
CA VAL A 284 20.77 7.37 -8.30
C VAL A 284 20.94 6.83 -6.88
N GLU A 285 19.95 6.08 -6.42
CA GLU A 285 19.92 5.42 -5.12
C GLU A 285 19.95 3.90 -5.31
N LEU A 286 20.96 3.26 -4.73
CA LEU A 286 21.18 1.81 -4.75
C LEU A 286 20.79 1.21 -3.39
N PRO A 287 19.65 0.55 -3.26
CA PRO A 287 19.24 -0.11 -2.03
C PRO A 287 20.22 -1.22 -1.62
N VAL A 288 20.55 -1.26 -0.32
CA VAL A 288 21.43 -2.27 0.27
C VAL A 288 20.84 -2.92 1.52
N LEU A 289 19.69 -2.42 2.00
CA LEU A 289 18.97 -3.00 3.12
C LEU A 289 17.63 -3.57 2.68
N GLN A 290 17.25 -4.68 3.31
CA GLN A 290 15.92 -5.26 3.15
C GLN A 290 14.89 -4.57 4.05
N SER A 291 15.25 -4.19 5.28
CA SER A 291 14.34 -3.59 6.26
C SER A 291 14.92 -2.28 6.79
N LEU A 292 14.06 -1.29 7.03
CA LEU A 292 14.43 0.01 7.58
C LEU A 292 14.15 0.09 9.08
N VAL A 293 12.96 -0.36 9.47
CA VAL A 293 12.47 -0.29 10.85
C VAL A 293 11.84 -1.61 11.25
N GLN A 294 12.22 -2.10 12.40
CA GLN A 294 11.63 -3.27 13.03
C GLN A 294 11.19 -2.88 14.45
N VAL A 295 9.87 -2.82 14.66
CA VAL A 295 9.27 -2.53 15.95
C VAL A 295 8.75 -3.84 16.52
N GLY A 296 9.35 -4.30 17.60
CA GLY A 296 8.88 -5.53 18.20
C GLY A 296 9.76 -6.02 19.35
N GLY A 297 9.10 -6.59 20.33
CA GLY A 297 9.73 -7.22 21.49
C GLY A 297 9.56 -8.74 21.50
N THR A 298 9.13 -9.26 22.62
CA THR A 298 8.68 -10.63 22.81
C THR A 298 7.21 -10.60 23.26
N TYR A 299 6.56 -11.76 23.34
CA TYR A 299 5.19 -11.82 23.86
C TYR A 299 5.10 -11.46 25.35
N ASP A 300 6.18 -11.61 26.11
CA ASP A 300 6.27 -11.21 27.52
C ASP A 300 6.63 -9.74 27.70
N ALA A 301 7.31 -9.15 26.73
CA ALA A 301 7.77 -7.77 26.73
C ALA A 301 7.61 -7.15 25.34
N PRO A 302 6.39 -6.86 24.91
CA PRO A 302 6.14 -6.25 23.59
C PRO A 302 6.71 -4.82 23.54
N ALA A 303 7.03 -4.34 22.35
CA ALA A 303 7.30 -2.92 22.14
C ALA A 303 5.96 -2.16 22.20
N HIS A 304 5.92 -0.98 22.85
CA HIS A 304 4.64 -0.30 23.03
C HIS A 304 4.74 1.23 23.12
N HIS A 305 3.62 1.92 22.84
CA HIS A 305 3.51 3.38 22.93
C HIS A 305 4.61 4.10 22.16
N ILE A 306 4.74 3.78 20.85
CA ILE A 306 5.71 4.40 19.94
C ILE A 306 4.97 5.01 18.76
N THR A 307 5.28 6.25 18.43
CA THR A 307 4.71 6.97 17.29
C THR A 307 5.80 7.42 16.33
N PHE A 308 5.55 7.25 15.03
CA PHE A 308 6.32 7.84 13.93
C PHE A 308 5.44 8.86 13.19
N SER A 309 5.94 10.08 13.00
CA SER A 309 5.16 11.17 12.41
C SER A 309 5.97 12.00 11.42
N GLY A 310 5.45 12.14 10.19
CA GLY A 310 6.03 13.01 9.17
C GLY A 310 7.36 12.51 8.59
N ILE A 311 7.68 11.22 8.64
CA ILE A 311 8.96 10.65 8.23
C ILE A 311 8.80 9.96 6.88
N THR A 312 9.78 10.10 5.99
CA THR A 312 9.87 9.32 4.75
C THR A 312 10.73 8.08 4.96
N PHE A 313 10.22 6.90 4.61
CA PHE A 313 10.90 5.60 4.60
C PHE A 313 11.11 5.17 3.15
N THR A 314 12.36 4.89 2.75
CA THR A 314 12.68 4.65 1.33
C THR A 314 13.91 3.77 1.12
N GLY A 315 14.05 3.23 -0.11
CA GLY A 315 15.30 2.65 -0.58
C GLY A 315 15.61 1.29 0.00
N THR A 316 14.69 0.32 -0.12
CA THR A 316 14.94 -1.07 0.26
C THR A 316 15.02 -1.99 -0.96
N SER A 317 15.58 -3.20 -0.76
CA SER A 317 15.64 -4.27 -1.75
C SER A 317 15.49 -5.62 -1.08
N TRP A 318 14.73 -6.53 -1.71
CA TRP A 318 14.58 -7.91 -1.24
C TRP A 318 15.18 -8.91 -2.21
N LEU A 319 16.22 -9.63 -1.78
CA LEU A 319 16.95 -10.58 -2.61
C LEU A 319 16.32 -11.98 -2.65
N GLY A 320 15.23 -12.24 -1.93
CA GLY A 320 14.60 -13.56 -1.87
C GLY A 320 14.40 -14.23 -3.23
N PRO A 321 13.80 -13.53 -4.23
CA PRO A 321 13.58 -14.12 -5.57
C PRO A 321 14.88 -14.55 -6.31
N SER A 322 16.02 -13.93 -6.02
CA SER A 322 17.33 -14.27 -6.63
C SER A 322 18.03 -15.45 -5.95
N GLY A 323 17.52 -15.91 -4.79
CA GLY A 323 18.07 -17.04 -4.04
C GLY A 323 17.58 -18.39 -4.56
N ASP A 324 18.11 -19.48 -3.99
CA ASP A 324 17.78 -20.85 -4.40
C ASP A 324 16.28 -21.22 -4.21
N GLN A 325 15.57 -20.50 -3.36
CA GLN A 325 14.12 -20.66 -3.16
C GLN A 325 13.29 -19.98 -4.26
N GLY A 326 13.82 -18.98 -4.96
CA GLY A 326 13.07 -18.17 -5.90
C GLY A 326 11.93 -17.40 -5.23
N TYR A 327 10.94 -17.00 -6.03
CA TYR A 327 9.65 -16.47 -5.53
C TYR A 327 8.52 -17.24 -6.18
N VAL A 328 8.00 -18.21 -5.46
CA VAL A 328 6.94 -19.12 -5.92
C VAL A 328 5.61 -18.59 -5.39
N ASP A 329 5.19 -17.46 -5.94
CA ASP A 329 4.00 -16.74 -5.54
C ASP A 329 2.76 -17.63 -5.47
N GLN A 330 2.02 -17.51 -4.38
CA GLN A 330 0.74 -18.17 -4.13
C GLN A 330 -0.37 -17.13 -3.89
N GLN A 331 -0.21 -15.95 -4.48
CA GLN A 331 -1.09 -14.80 -4.32
C GLN A 331 -0.81 -13.97 -3.06
N THR A 332 -0.91 -12.65 -3.20
CA THR A 332 -0.85 -11.64 -2.12
C THR A 332 0.43 -11.65 -1.27
N GLY A 333 1.56 -12.08 -1.84
CA GLY A 333 2.87 -12.04 -1.18
C GLY A 333 3.20 -13.27 -0.34
N ALA A 334 2.32 -14.26 -0.27
CA ALA A 334 2.67 -15.57 0.28
C ALA A 334 3.33 -16.44 -0.80
N TYR A 335 4.35 -17.21 -0.45
CA TYR A 335 5.10 -18.00 -1.42
C TYR A 335 5.55 -19.34 -0.86
N ILE A 336 5.72 -20.32 -1.77
CA ILE A 336 6.24 -21.65 -1.44
C ILE A 336 7.77 -21.56 -1.36
N ALA A 337 8.32 -22.02 -0.25
CA ALA A 337 9.75 -22.22 -0.06
C ALA A 337 10.02 -23.52 0.71
N GLY A 338 11.27 -23.89 0.88
CA GLY A 338 11.67 -25.11 1.61
C GLY A 338 11.82 -26.32 0.72
N ASP A 339 12.21 -27.43 1.35
CA ASP A 339 12.43 -28.71 0.72
C ASP A 339 11.49 -29.77 1.30
N TRP A 340 10.78 -30.48 0.43
CA TRP A 340 9.87 -31.56 0.77
C TRP A 340 9.86 -32.62 -0.33
N ASN A 341 9.25 -33.76 -0.05
CA ASN A 341 9.12 -34.84 -1.03
C ASN A 341 8.12 -34.42 -2.13
N ARG A 342 8.64 -34.05 -3.30
CA ARG A 342 7.87 -33.54 -4.43
C ARG A 342 7.41 -34.67 -5.33
N PRO A 343 6.21 -34.52 -5.98
CA PRO A 343 5.76 -35.47 -6.98
C PRO A 343 6.61 -35.38 -8.26
N ALA A 344 6.38 -36.30 -9.18
CA ALA A 344 6.97 -36.22 -10.51
C ALA A 344 6.57 -34.91 -11.22
N PHE A 345 7.47 -34.36 -12.01
CA PHE A 345 7.35 -33.03 -12.64
C PHE A 345 6.01 -32.74 -13.35
N THR A 346 5.39 -33.77 -13.96
CA THR A 346 4.16 -33.60 -14.76
C THR A 346 2.86 -33.85 -14.00
N SER A 347 2.88 -34.06 -12.70
CA SER A 347 1.76 -34.63 -11.95
C SER A 347 0.94 -33.66 -11.11
N CYS A 348 1.29 -32.35 -11.01
CA CYS A 348 0.69 -31.42 -10.06
C CYS A 348 0.48 -30.02 -10.61
N HIS A 349 -0.39 -29.88 -11.61
CA HIS A 349 -0.65 -28.55 -12.22
C HIS A 349 -1.88 -27.81 -11.70
N GLN A 350 -2.74 -28.44 -10.91
CA GLN A 350 -3.97 -27.84 -10.36
C GLN A 350 -4.24 -28.32 -8.92
N GLY A 351 -3.19 -28.41 -8.14
CA GLY A 351 -3.24 -28.95 -6.80
C GLY A 351 -3.15 -30.49 -6.78
N CYS A 352 -2.41 -30.99 -5.84
CA CYS A 352 -2.19 -32.40 -5.56
C CYS A 352 -1.84 -32.54 -4.08
N ARG A 353 -1.78 -33.79 -3.58
CA ARG A 353 -1.46 -34.07 -2.18
C ARG A 353 -0.13 -33.43 -1.73
N GLU A 354 0.87 -33.46 -2.57
CA GLU A 354 2.19 -32.88 -2.28
C GLU A 354 2.17 -31.35 -2.30
N PHE A 355 1.31 -30.73 -3.11
CA PHE A 355 1.06 -29.29 -3.02
C PHE A 355 0.35 -28.94 -1.72
N GLU A 356 -0.67 -29.69 -1.34
CA GLU A 356 -1.38 -29.45 -0.09
C GLU A 356 -0.44 -29.58 1.13
N ALA A 357 0.60 -30.45 1.05
CA ALA A 357 1.65 -30.53 2.06
C ALA A 357 2.44 -29.22 2.26
N THR A 358 2.47 -28.35 1.27
CA THR A 358 3.17 -27.05 1.37
C THR A 358 2.39 -26.00 2.12
N ARG A 359 1.03 -26.02 2.06
CA ARG A 359 0.16 -24.95 2.57
C ARG A 359 0.41 -24.58 4.03
N PRO A 360 0.60 -25.51 4.98
CA PRO A 360 0.83 -25.16 6.37
C PRO A 360 2.14 -24.38 6.61
N ASN A 361 3.04 -24.37 5.64
CA ASN A 361 4.39 -23.83 5.77
C ASN A 361 4.73 -22.75 4.74
N TRP A 362 3.73 -22.11 4.13
CA TRP A 362 4.01 -20.98 3.25
C TRP A 362 4.66 -19.83 4.00
N PHE A 363 5.52 -19.11 3.32
CA PHE A 363 6.23 -17.95 3.84
C PHE A 363 5.56 -16.68 3.36
N GLN A 364 5.54 -15.66 4.19
CA GLN A 364 5.16 -14.32 3.76
C GLN A 364 6.38 -13.51 3.35
N MET A 365 6.19 -12.65 2.35
CA MET A 365 7.20 -11.67 1.95
C MET A 365 7.51 -10.75 3.13
N PRO A 366 8.80 -10.52 3.46
CA PRO A 366 9.16 -9.56 4.50
C PRO A 366 8.78 -8.14 4.09
N ALA A 367 8.63 -7.24 5.06
CA ALA A 367 8.32 -5.84 4.82
C ALA A 367 9.50 -4.89 5.10
N ALA A 368 9.47 -3.72 4.47
CA ALA A 368 10.45 -2.66 4.72
C ALA A 368 10.33 -2.09 6.14
N VAL A 369 9.11 -1.96 6.64
CA VAL A 369 8.79 -1.63 8.02
C VAL A 369 7.98 -2.77 8.62
N GLN A 370 8.47 -3.37 9.69
CA GLN A 370 7.90 -4.56 10.30
C GLN A 370 7.49 -4.30 11.74
N VAL A 371 6.24 -4.68 12.10
CA VAL A 371 5.69 -4.54 13.46
C VAL A 371 5.15 -5.89 13.91
N SER A 372 5.64 -6.42 15.03
CA SER A 372 5.15 -7.68 15.63
C SER A 372 5.55 -7.76 17.11
N ALA A 373 4.81 -8.50 17.93
CA ALA A 373 4.93 -8.45 19.39
C ALA A 373 4.98 -7.00 19.89
N ALA A 374 3.94 -6.26 19.55
CA ALA A 374 3.89 -4.81 19.78
C ALA A 374 2.47 -4.35 20.12
N ASP A 375 2.36 -3.28 20.90
CA ASP A 375 1.10 -2.68 21.32
C ASP A 375 1.12 -1.17 21.16
N THR A 376 0.05 -0.59 20.63
CA THR A 376 -0.10 0.86 20.51
C THR A 376 1.07 1.51 19.74
N ILE A 377 1.26 1.09 18.49
CA ILE A 377 2.24 1.68 17.57
C ILE A 377 1.51 2.49 16.50
N THR A 378 1.96 3.71 16.27
CA THR A 378 1.32 4.62 15.30
C THR A 378 2.32 5.11 14.26
N PHE A 379 1.91 5.04 12.99
CA PHE A 379 2.54 5.74 11.86
C PHE A 379 1.54 6.75 11.32
N THR A 380 1.90 8.03 11.32
CA THR A 380 0.99 9.08 10.87
C THR A 380 1.70 10.13 10.03
N GLY A 381 1.02 10.64 8.98
CA GLY A 381 1.55 11.70 8.12
C GLY A 381 2.89 11.36 7.48
N SER A 382 3.21 10.08 7.33
CA SER A 382 4.50 9.56 6.88
C SER A 382 4.45 9.11 5.42
N ARG A 383 5.60 8.89 4.81
CA ARG A 383 5.71 8.40 3.43
C ARG A 383 6.50 7.10 3.40
N PHE A 384 5.96 6.09 2.73
CA PHE A 384 6.58 4.79 2.49
C PHE A 384 6.71 4.63 0.98
N VAL A 385 7.87 4.95 0.43
CA VAL A 385 8.05 5.09 -1.02
C VAL A 385 9.35 4.43 -1.49
N ASN A 386 9.34 3.92 -2.72
CA ASN A 386 10.53 3.30 -3.33
C ASN A 386 11.05 2.13 -2.47
N LEU A 387 10.19 1.14 -2.25
CA LEU A 387 10.49 -0.03 -1.42
C LEU A 387 10.52 -1.30 -2.28
N GLY A 388 11.51 -2.16 -2.04
CA GLY A 388 11.78 -3.35 -2.85
C GLY A 388 10.88 -4.56 -2.56
N GLN A 389 9.97 -4.44 -1.60
CA GLN A 389 9.04 -5.49 -1.16
C GLN A 389 7.78 -4.86 -0.55
N THR A 390 6.99 -5.60 0.24
CA THR A 390 5.86 -5.05 1.01
C THR A 390 6.31 -3.85 1.84
N ALA A 391 5.54 -2.78 1.83
CA ALA A 391 5.93 -1.56 2.54
C ALA A 391 5.84 -1.73 4.06
N ILE A 392 4.69 -2.16 4.57
CA ILE A 392 4.46 -2.34 6.02
C ILE A 392 3.90 -3.72 6.29
N GLY A 393 4.54 -4.47 7.18
CA GLY A 393 4.08 -5.75 7.70
C GLY A 393 3.67 -5.64 9.16
N ILE A 394 2.48 -6.11 9.51
CA ILE A 394 1.93 -6.02 10.86
C ILE A 394 1.50 -7.42 11.31
N GLY A 395 2.16 -7.98 12.30
CA GLY A 395 1.82 -9.29 12.84
C GLY A 395 1.91 -10.42 11.81
N ASN A 396 2.96 -10.39 10.98
CA ASN A 396 3.24 -11.41 9.96
C ASN A 396 3.91 -12.66 10.56
N ASP A 397 4.18 -13.67 9.71
CA ASP A 397 4.92 -14.86 10.12
C ASP A 397 6.34 -14.54 10.62
N ALA A 398 6.90 -15.40 11.46
CA ALA A 398 8.19 -15.18 12.13
C ALA A 398 9.37 -14.92 11.16
N ASN A 399 9.32 -15.47 9.94
CA ASN A 399 10.35 -15.24 8.93
C ASN A 399 10.41 -13.78 8.43
N ALA A 400 9.36 -13.01 8.65
CA ALA A 400 9.31 -11.59 8.27
C ALA A 400 9.92 -10.65 9.31
N HIS A 401 10.19 -11.11 10.53
CA HIS A 401 10.76 -10.31 11.61
C HIS A 401 12.07 -10.88 12.12
N ALA A 402 13.11 -10.03 12.24
CA ALA A 402 14.47 -10.48 12.59
C ALA A 402 14.61 -11.11 13.98
N SER A 403 13.69 -10.82 14.91
CA SER A 403 13.67 -11.45 16.24
C SER A 403 13.11 -12.87 16.23
N GLY A 404 12.54 -13.35 15.12
CA GLY A 404 11.80 -14.61 15.04
C GLY A 404 10.39 -14.56 15.66
N VAL A 405 9.92 -13.39 16.08
CA VAL A 405 8.57 -13.16 16.62
C VAL A 405 7.74 -12.42 15.60
N GLY A 406 6.86 -13.11 14.89
CA GLY A 406 6.11 -12.55 13.76
C GLY A 406 4.70 -12.05 14.08
N LEU A 407 4.10 -12.51 15.19
CA LEU A 407 2.68 -12.29 15.56
C LEU A 407 2.56 -11.36 16.77
N GLY A 408 1.34 -11.19 17.29
CA GLY A 408 1.07 -10.45 18.52
C GLY A 408 1.14 -8.94 18.37
N ALA A 409 0.60 -8.41 17.28
CA ALA A 409 0.45 -6.97 17.07
C ALA A 409 -0.95 -6.51 17.51
N THR A 410 -1.03 -5.54 18.41
CA THR A 410 -2.28 -5.01 18.97
C THR A 410 -2.30 -3.49 18.92
N GLY A 411 -3.43 -2.88 18.54
CA GLY A 411 -3.58 -1.42 18.57
C GLY A 411 -2.65 -0.69 17.59
N ILE A 412 -2.36 -1.27 16.43
CA ILE A 412 -1.46 -0.67 15.44
C ILE A 412 -2.24 0.26 14.52
N THR A 413 -1.74 1.48 14.32
CA THR A 413 -2.38 2.50 13.48
C THR A 413 -1.43 2.98 12.38
N VAL A 414 -1.91 2.95 11.13
CA VAL A 414 -1.27 3.59 9.97
C VAL A 414 -2.27 4.58 9.38
N THR A 415 -1.99 5.87 9.49
CA THR A 415 -2.97 6.89 9.11
C THR A 415 -2.34 8.10 8.44
N ARG A 416 -3.12 8.78 7.56
CA ARG A 416 -2.72 10.03 6.88
C ARG A 416 -1.36 9.95 6.20
N SER A 417 -1.02 8.76 5.69
CA SER A 417 0.29 8.46 5.10
C SER A 417 0.16 8.17 3.61
N GLU A 418 1.26 8.33 2.90
CA GLU A 418 1.41 7.91 1.51
C GLU A 418 2.20 6.61 1.44
N ILE A 419 1.65 5.60 0.77
CA ILE A 419 2.33 4.34 0.46
C ILE A 419 2.36 4.20 -1.06
N ALA A 420 3.53 4.33 -1.67
CA ALA A 420 3.62 4.38 -3.12
C ALA A 420 4.94 3.82 -3.67
N HIS A 421 4.93 3.48 -4.96
CA HIS A 421 6.11 3.01 -5.69
C HIS A 421 6.81 1.84 -5.00
N SER A 422 6.02 0.92 -4.43
CA SER A 422 6.56 -0.31 -3.84
C SER A 422 6.63 -1.42 -4.89
N SER A 423 7.71 -2.17 -4.86
CA SER A 423 7.88 -3.36 -5.73
C SER A 423 6.84 -4.44 -5.45
N ALA A 424 6.23 -4.43 -4.26
CA ALA A 424 5.16 -5.35 -3.87
C ALA A 424 3.98 -4.62 -3.20
N GLY A 425 3.34 -5.25 -2.20
CA GLY A 425 2.13 -4.75 -1.54
C GLY A 425 2.35 -3.53 -0.65
N GLY A 426 1.24 -2.89 -0.26
CA GLY A 426 1.27 -1.77 0.66
C GLY A 426 1.35 -2.22 2.11
N ILE A 427 0.24 -2.63 2.69
CA ILE A 427 0.13 -3.05 4.09
C ILE A 427 -0.37 -4.49 4.16
N VAL A 428 0.35 -5.35 4.86
CA VAL A 428 -0.06 -6.73 5.14
C VAL A 428 -0.24 -6.87 6.65
N ALA A 429 -1.47 -7.13 7.09
CA ALA A 429 -1.84 -7.33 8.47
C ALA A 429 -2.23 -8.81 8.72
N GLY A 430 -1.52 -9.47 9.62
CA GLY A 430 -1.73 -10.86 10.00
C GLY A 430 -0.79 -11.85 9.33
N GLY A 431 -0.63 -13.01 9.94
CA GLY A 431 0.10 -14.17 9.43
C GLY A 431 -0.78 -15.11 8.62
N VAL A 432 -0.18 -16.14 8.04
CA VAL A 432 -0.88 -17.13 7.19
C VAL A 432 -0.78 -18.56 7.70
N ARG A 433 0.02 -18.80 8.75
CA ARG A 433 0.28 -20.12 9.33
C ARG A 433 -0.65 -20.47 10.49
N ALA A 434 -0.54 -21.71 10.98
CA ALA A 434 -1.39 -22.24 12.03
C ALA A 434 -1.39 -21.40 13.32
N ASP A 435 -0.26 -20.86 13.71
CA ASP A 435 -0.11 -19.98 14.86
C ASP A 435 -0.79 -18.61 14.70
N ALA A 436 -1.04 -18.17 13.47
CA ALA A 436 -1.84 -16.97 13.19
C ALA A 436 -3.35 -17.26 13.23
N HIS A 437 -3.80 -18.39 12.65
CA HIS A 437 -5.24 -18.68 12.55
C HIS A 437 -5.79 -19.49 13.72
N HIS A 438 -4.97 -20.32 14.39
CA HIS A 438 -5.33 -21.09 15.60
C HIS A 438 -4.16 -21.04 16.60
N PRO A 439 -3.90 -19.86 17.17
CA PRO A 439 -2.77 -19.66 18.07
C PRO A 439 -2.91 -20.49 19.34
N GLY A 440 -1.83 -21.15 19.75
CA GLY A 440 -1.75 -21.84 21.05
C GLY A 440 -1.61 -20.89 22.23
N ASP A 441 -1.32 -19.62 21.98
CA ASP A 441 -1.18 -18.55 22.99
C ASP A 441 -1.99 -17.32 22.55
N PRO A 442 -2.90 -16.81 23.40
CA PRO A 442 -3.73 -15.64 23.05
C PRO A 442 -2.92 -14.36 22.77
N ARG A 443 -1.66 -14.29 23.23
CA ARG A 443 -0.74 -13.17 22.94
C ARG A 443 -0.28 -13.15 21.48
N MET A 444 -0.41 -14.24 20.75
CA MET A 444 -0.12 -14.31 19.31
C MET A 444 -1.20 -13.65 18.45
N VAL A 445 -2.42 -13.45 18.97
CA VAL A 445 -3.53 -12.89 18.19
C VAL A 445 -3.25 -11.45 17.82
N ASN A 446 -3.24 -11.19 16.49
CA ASN A 446 -3.23 -9.83 15.97
C ASN A 446 -4.61 -9.20 16.10
N ARG A 447 -4.70 -7.96 16.61
CA ARG A 447 -6.01 -7.32 16.86
C ARG A 447 -5.97 -5.80 16.83
N ASN A 448 -7.15 -5.21 16.57
CA ASN A 448 -7.36 -3.76 16.64
C ASN A 448 -6.35 -2.99 15.76
N ILE A 449 -6.27 -3.34 14.47
CA ILE A 449 -5.38 -2.70 13.51
C ILE A 449 -6.17 -1.68 12.71
N THR A 450 -5.71 -0.43 12.68
CA THR A 450 -6.34 0.67 11.95
C THR A 450 -5.47 1.12 10.78
N VAL A 451 -6.04 1.11 9.58
CA VAL A 451 -5.43 1.63 8.36
C VAL A 451 -6.36 2.67 7.78
N SER A 452 -6.10 3.96 8.00
CA SER A 452 -7.11 4.97 7.67
C SER A 452 -6.54 6.24 7.05
N HIS A 453 -7.31 6.87 6.16
CA HIS A 453 -6.98 8.17 5.55
C HIS A 453 -5.62 8.17 4.82
N ASN A 454 -5.19 7.03 4.29
CA ASN A 454 -3.94 6.90 3.54
C ASN A 454 -4.20 7.02 2.04
N ARG A 455 -3.14 7.40 1.29
CA ARG A 455 -3.06 7.25 -0.15
C ARG A 455 -2.13 6.09 -0.48
N ILE A 456 -2.64 5.07 -1.16
CA ILE A 456 -1.93 3.83 -1.43
C ILE A 456 -1.99 3.56 -2.93
N HIS A 457 -0.86 3.67 -3.64
CA HIS A 457 -0.90 3.66 -5.09
C HIS A 457 0.44 3.24 -5.73
N ASP A 458 0.39 2.91 -7.03
CA ASP A 458 1.57 2.54 -7.82
C ASP A 458 2.39 1.43 -7.13
N LEU A 459 1.71 0.35 -6.75
CA LEU A 459 2.29 -0.81 -6.09
C LEU A 459 2.45 -1.99 -7.06
N GLY A 460 3.12 -3.05 -6.61
CA GLY A 460 3.29 -4.27 -7.38
C GLY A 460 4.17 -4.07 -8.60
N LEU A 461 5.20 -3.21 -8.51
CA LEU A 461 6.05 -2.87 -9.65
C LEU A 461 6.91 -4.04 -10.11
N ASP A 462 7.37 -4.90 -9.19
CA ASP A 462 8.13 -6.12 -9.48
C ASP A 462 7.34 -7.40 -9.13
N HIS A 463 6.42 -7.34 -8.17
CA HIS A 463 5.63 -8.47 -7.68
C HIS A 463 4.14 -8.15 -7.85
N ARG A 464 3.60 -8.48 -9.03
CA ARG A 464 2.27 -8.02 -9.47
C ARG A 464 1.10 -8.68 -8.75
N GLY A 465 1.28 -9.90 -8.19
CA GLY A 465 0.24 -10.67 -7.51
C GLY A 465 -0.13 -10.16 -6.11
N VAL A 466 0.09 -8.87 -5.81
CA VAL A 466 -0.08 -8.26 -4.49
C VAL A 466 -1.21 -7.22 -4.46
N VAL A 467 -1.62 -6.82 -3.26
CA VAL A 467 -2.73 -5.88 -3.03
C VAL A 467 -2.28 -4.68 -2.19
N SER A 468 -3.11 -3.64 -2.14
CA SER A 468 -2.78 -2.44 -1.35
C SER A 468 -2.82 -2.71 0.15
N VAL A 469 -3.89 -3.32 0.63
CA VAL A 469 -4.09 -3.72 2.02
C VAL A 469 -4.60 -5.15 2.05
N LEU A 470 -3.85 -6.03 2.68
CA LEU A 470 -4.24 -7.41 2.96
C LEU A 470 -4.47 -7.57 4.47
N THR A 471 -5.64 -8.02 4.84
CA THR A 471 -5.94 -8.46 6.21
C THR A 471 -6.18 -9.97 6.18
N THR A 472 -5.32 -10.73 6.85
CA THR A 472 -5.47 -12.19 6.93
C THR A 472 -6.21 -12.60 8.23
N TYR A 473 -5.58 -13.36 9.10
CA TYR A 473 -6.17 -13.81 10.37
C TYR A 473 -5.96 -12.75 11.47
N VAL A 474 -6.82 -11.74 11.47
CA VAL A 474 -6.80 -10.61 12.42
C VAL A 474 -8.19 -10.43 13.02
N THR A 475 -8.25 -10.05 14.29
CA THR A 475 -9.48 -9.69 14.98
C THR A 475 -9.64 -8.18 15.03
N GLY A 476 -10.64 -7.62 14.32
CA GLY A 476 -10.99 -6.20 14.42
C GLY A 476 -10.04 -5.27 13.65
N THR A 477 -9.83 -5.51 12.36
CA THR A 477 -9.16 -4.52 11.49
C THR A 477 -10.16 -3.47 11.03
N ASP A 478 -9.80 -2.19 11.08
CA ASP A 478 -10.53 -1.07 10.50
C ASP A 478 -9.72 -0.43 9.37
N VAL A 479 -10.07 -0.77 8.13
CA VAL A 479 -9.47 -0.18 6.92
C VAL A 479 -10.46 0.83 6.37
N SER A 480 -10.24 2.12 6.65
CA SER A 480 -11.27 3.13 6.40
C SER A 480 -10.73 4.40 5.76
N HIS A 481 -11.54 4.97 4.88
CA HIS A 481 -11.24 6.24 4.22
C HIS A 481 -9.86 6.32 3.55
N ASN A 482 -9.39 5.20 2.95
CA ASN A 482 -8.17 5.20 2.14
C ASN A 482 -8.51 5.45 0.67
N GLU A 483 -7.59 6.09 -0.05
CA GLU A 483 -7.61 6.15 -1.51
C GLU A 483 -6.60 5.12 -2.05
N VAL A 484 -7.07 4.23 -2.94
CA VAL A 484 -6.27 3.13 -3.52
C VAL A 484 -6.38 3.17 -5.02
N TYR A 485 -5.23 3.21 -5.73
CA TYR A 485 -5.26 3.28 -7.19
C TYR A 485 -3.97 2.80 -7.88
N ASN A 486 -4.04 2.62 -9.20
CA ASN A 486 -2.93 2.18 -10.07
C ASN A 486 -2.30 0.85 -9.63
N LEU A 487 -3.13 -0.17 -9.41
CA LEU A 487 -2.64 -1.50 -9.03
C LEU A 487 -2.69 -2.49 -10.20
N PRO A 488 -1.70 -3.36 -10.33
CA PRO A 488 -1.73 -4.42 -11.34
C PRO A 488 -2.80 -5.46 -11.06
N TYR A 489 -3.13 -5.69 -9.80
CA TYR A 489 -4.06 -6.69 -9.31
C TYR A 489 -5.19 -6.07 -8.47
N THR A 490 -5.73 -6.83 -7.52
CA THR A 490 -6.84 -6.50 -6.63
C THR A 490 -6.56 -5.23 -5.79
N GLY A 491 -7.62 -4.45 -5.55
CA GLY A 491 -7.53 -3.26 -4.70
C GLY A 491 -7.22 -3.58 -3.25
N MET A 492 -8.18 -4.18 -2.54
CA MET A 492 -8.06 -4.55 -1.12
C MET A 492 -8.52 -5.99 -0.89
N SER A 493 -7.97 -6.67 0.12
CA SER A 493 -8.33 -8.05 0.44
C SER A 493 -8.52 -8.29 1.93
N ILE A 494 -9.58 -9.04 2.27
CA ILE A 494 -9.83 -9.57 3.62
C ILE A 494 -9.91 -11.09 3.59
N GLY A 495 -9.25 -11.74 4.54
CA GLY A 495 -9.25 -13.19 4.71
C GLY A 495 -8.10 -13.87 3.99
N TYR A 496 -7.89 -15.14 4.33
CA TYR A 496 -6.86 -16.00 3.75
C TYR A 496 -7.22 -17.48 3.95
N GLY A 497 -6.61 -18.37 3.15
CA GLY A 497 -6.66 -19.82 3.38
C GLY A 497 -7.82 -20.57 2.69
N TRP A 498 -8.60 -19.91 1.86
CA TRP A 498 -9.63 -20.54 1.00
C TRP A 498 -10.58 -21.48 1.74
N GLY A 499 -10.96 -21.14 2.98
CA GLY A 499 -11.85 -21.95 3.81
C GLY A 499 -11.23 -23.23 4.39
N ALA A 500 -10.00 -23.54 4.08
CA ALA A 500 -9.32 -24.76 4.52
C ALA A 500 -9.12 -24.85 6.04
N ASN A 501 -9.02 -23.70 6.71
CA ASN A 501 -8.73 -23.59 8.14
C ASN A 501 -9.98 -23.32 9.00
N GLU A 502 -11.15 -23.26 8.38
CA GLU A 502 -12.42 -22.97 9.06
C GLU A 502 -13.00 -24.22 9.73
N PRO A 503 -13.96 -24.06 10.68
CA PRO A 503 -14.58 -25.20 11.35
C PRO A 503 -15.20 -26.19 10.33
N GLY A 504 -14.79 -27.43 10.40
CA GLY A 504 -15.17 -28.47 9.46
C GLY A 504 -14.34 -28.52 8.19
N GLY A 505 -13.48 -27.57 7.94
CA GLY A 505 -12.58 -27.53 6.78
C GLY A 505 -13.29 -27.49 5.43
N SER A 506 -12.60 -27.85 4.36
CA SER A 506 -13.10 -27.99 2.99
C SER A 506 -13.00 -29.44 2.54
N ASP A 507 -14.11 -30.00 2.01
CA ASP A 507 -14.11 -31.36 1.47
C ASP A 507 -13.31 -31.46 0.17
N HIS A 508 -13.23 -30.37 -0.59
CA HIS A 508 -12.39 -30.29 -1.77
C HIS A 508 -10.90 -30.47 -1.42
N TYR A 509 -10.41 -29.79 -0.39
CA TYR A 509 -9.03 -29.96 0.07
C TYR A 509 -8.82 -31.27 0.81
N ALA A 510 -9.85 -31.83 1.47
CA ALA A 510 -9.80 -33.16 2.05
C ALA A 510 -9.55 -34.24 1.00
N GLN A 511 -10.23 -34.15 -0.16
CA GLN A 511 -10.03 -35.07 -1.27
C GLN A 511 -8.61 -35.05 -1.85
N ARG A 512 -7.89 -33.95 -1.65
CA ARG A 512 -6.48 -33.78 -2.04
C ARG A 512 -5.50 -34.15 -0.94
N GLY A 513 -5.98 -34.54 0.24
CA GLY A 513 -5.17 -34.97 1.36
C GLY A 513 -4.56 -33.83 2.18
N LEU A 514 -5.12 -32.59 2.15
CA LEU A 514 -4.63 -31.49 2.98
C LEU A 514 -4.58 -31.85 4.46
N TYR A 515 -5.61 -32.55 4.95
CA TYR A 515 -5.73 -32.88 6.38
C TYR A 515 -4.88 -34.06 6.82
N ASP A 516 -4.02 -34.58 5.93
CA ASP A 516 -2.89 -35.44 6.33
C ASP A 516 -1.69 -34.60 6.86
N PHE A 517 -1.66 -33.30 6.55
CA PHE A 517 -0.55 -32.38 6.85
C PHE A 517 -0.90 -31.31 7.87
N GLN A 518 -2.19 -31.05 8.07
CA GLN A 518 -2.70 -30.15 9.10
C GLN A 518 -3.99 -30.71 9.72
N PRO A 519 -4.38 -30.29 10.93
CA PRO A 519 -5.66 -30.65 11.50
C PRO A 519 -6.85 -30.16 10.65
N ARG A 520 -7.93 -30.94 10.59
CA ARG A 520 -9.24 -30.41 10.21
C ARG A 520 -9.83 -29.75 11.46
N TYR A 521 -9.77 -28.42 11.49
CA TYR A 521 -10.13 -27.64 12.67
C TYR A 521 -11.63 -27.74 12.98
N THR A 522 -11.97 -27.62 14.26
CA THR A 522 -13.36 -27.60 14.75
C THR A 522 -13.74 -26.27 15.39
N THR A 523 -12.78 -25.39 15.57
CA THR A 523 -12.93 -24.04 16.14
C THR A 523 -12.73 -22.98 15.06
N PRO A 524 -13.37 -21.80 15.19
CA PRO A 524 -13.14 -20.70 14.26
C PRO A 524 -11.71 -20.21 14.30
N THR A 525 -11.28 -19.62 13.19
CA THR A 525 -10.02 -18.87 13.08
C THR A 525 -10.10 -17.56 13.87
N THR A 526 -8.99 -16.85 13.98
CA THR A 526 -8.95 -15.50 14.60
C THR A 526 -9.51 -14.38 13.72
N ALA A 527 -9.87 -14.69 12.45
CA ALA A 527 -10.44 -13.70 11.54
C ALA A 527 -11.88 -13.33 11.93
N SER A 528 -12.08 -12.15 12.47
CA SER A 528 -13.42 -11.66 12.85
C SER A 528 -13.46 -10.14 12.97
N GLY A 529 -14.63 -9.55 12.71
CA GLY A 529 -14.90 -8.12 12.92
C GLY A 529 -14.07 -7.19 12.03
N ASN A 530 -13.54 -7.67 10.93
CA ASN A 530 -12.72 -6.87 10.01
C ASN A 530 -13.60 -5.98 9.13
N ARG A 531 -13.17 -4.75 8.88
CA ARG A 531 -13.99 -3.74 8.21
C ARG A 531 -13.23 -3.05 7.08
N LEU A 532 -13.90 -2.89 5.92
CA LEU A 532 -13.50 -1.99 4.84
C LEU A 532 -14.59 -0.94 4.68
N VAL A 533 -14.36 0.29 5.11
CA VAL A 533 -15.41 1.30 5.22
C VAL A 533 -14.96 2.64 4.61
N GLY A 534 -15.77 3.20 3.72
CA GLY A 534 -15.54 4.53 3.18
C GLY A 534 -14.28 4.66 2.32
N ASN A 535 -13.74 3.57 1.76
CA ASN A 535 -12.56 3.64 0.93
C ASN A 535 -12.91 4.02 -0.52
N TYR A 536 -12.03 4.77 -1.17
CA TYR A 536 -12.08 5.04 -2.60
C TYR A 536 -11.03 4.18 -3.32
N VAL A 537 -11.49 3.24 -4.13
CA VAL A 537 -10.63 2.27 -4.84
C VAL A 537 -10.86 2.38 -6.33
N HIS A 538 -9.82 2.68 -7.11
CA HIS A 538 -9.98 2.89 -8.55
C HIS A 538 -8.74 2.52 -9.34
N ASP A 539 -8.92 2.27 -10.64
CA ASP A 539 -7.83 1.91 -11.56
C ASP A 539 -7.00 0.72 -11.06
N VAL A 540 -7.70 -0.32 -10.62
CA VAL A 540 -7.11 -1.60 -10.15
C VAL A 540 -7.37 -2.71 -11.18
N MET A 541 -6.77 -3.89 -11.01
CA MET A 541 -6.83 -5.01 -11.97
C MET A 541 -6.24 -4.65 -13.35
N ARG A 542 -5.18 -3.85 -13.37
CA ARG A 542 -4.66 -3.29 -14.63
C ARG A 542 -3.86 -4.28 -15.47
N GLN A 543 -3.32 -5.32 -14.88
CA GLN A 543 -2.44 -6.29 -15.55
C GLN A 543 -2.87 -7.74 -15.29
N MET A 544 -3.34 -8.04 -14.10
CA MET A 544 -3.73 -9.38 -13.67
C MET A 544 -5.23 -9.56 -13.72
N THR A 545 -5.67 -10.80 -13.52
CA THR A 545 -7.06 -11.22 -13.62
C THR A 545 -7.45 -11.99 -12.37
N ASP A 546 -8.71 -12.46 -12.28
CA ASP A 546 -9.20 -13.26 -11.15
C ASP A 546 -9.11 -12.52 -9.80
N GLY A 547 -9.65 -11.32 -9.78
CA GLY A 547 -9.69 -10.44 -8.63
C GLY A 547 -10.71 -9.32 -8.81
N GLY A 548 -10.66 -8.30 -7.99
CA GLY A 548 -11.64 -7.22 -8.02
C GLY A 548 -11.21 -5.95 -7.28
N CYS A 549 -12.16 -5.06 -7.10
CA CYS A 549 -11.96 -3.90 -6.22
C CYS A 549 -11.71 -4.35 -4.78
N ILE A 550 -12.59 -5.22 -4.30
CA ILE A 550 -12.52 -5.83 -2.96
C ILE A 550 -12.63 -7.36 -3.14
N TYR A 551 -11.71 -8.07 -2.52
CA TYR A 551 -11.57 -9.52 -2.59
C TYR A 551 -11.66 -10.13 -1.20
N THR A 552 -12.41 -11.23 -1.04
CA THR A 552 -12.59 -11.88 0.26
C THR A 552 -12.29 -13.38 0.19
N LEU A 553 -11.80 -13.90 1.30
CA LEU A 553 -11.51 -15.33 1.50
C LEU A 553 -11.95 -15.76 2.91
N SER A 554 -12.33 -17.02 3.05
CA SER A 554 -12.60 -17.67 4.35
C SER A 554 -13.72 -17.02 5.17
N TRP A 555 -13.96 -17.52 6.37
CA TRP A 555 -15.00 -16.98 7.26
C TRP A 555 -14.50 -15.71 7.94
N ASN A 556 -15.40 -14.74 8.08
CA ASN A 556 -15.10 -13.51 8.82
C ASN A 556 -16.36 -13.01 9.56
N PRO A 557 -16.74 -13.65 10.68
CA PRO A 557 -17.92 -13.24 11.44
C PRO A 557 -17.84 -11.77 11.85
N GLY A 558 -18.89 -11.00 11.56
CA GLY A 558 -18.94 -9.57 11.85
C GLY A 558 -18.17 -8.67 10.86
N ALA A 559 -17.70 -9.23 9.75
CA ALA A 559 -17.06 -8.44 8.69
C ALA A 559 -18.03 -7.45 8.04
N LEU A 560 -17.54 -6.25 7.76
CA LEU A 560 -18.31 -5.18 7.15
C LEU A 560 -17.55 -4.55 5.99
N ILE A 561 -18.17 -4.56 4.81
CA ILE A 561 -17.74 -3.85 3.61
C ILE A 561 -18.81 -2.82 3.28
N SER A 562 -18.59 -1.56 3.66
CA SER A 562 -19.64 -0.55 3.51
C SER A 562 -19.11 0.81 3.06
N ASP A 563 -19.99 1.54 2.39
CA ASP A 563 -19.76 2.94 2.04
C ASP A 563 -18.49 3.17 1.19
N ASN A 564 -17.99 2.12 0.51
CA ASN A 564 -16.85 2.21 -0.37
C ASN A 564 -17.28 2.65 -1.78
N HIS A 565 -16.40 3.39 -2.46
CA HIS A 565 -16.54 3.71 -3.87
C HIS A 565 -15.50 2.94 -4.68
N CYS A 566 -15.94 1.99 -5.48
CA CYS A 566 -15.13 1.24 -6.45
C CYS A 566 -15.32 1.81 -7.85
N LEU A 567 -14.22 2.08 -8.55
CA LEU A 567 -14.26 2.68 -9.88
C LEU A 567 -13.18 2.10 -10.79
N ARG A 568 -13.56 1.70 -12.01
CA ARG A 568 -12.65 1.19 -13.06
C ARG A 568 -11.79 0.00 -12.62
N THR A 569 -12.39 -1.18 -12.56
CA THR A 569 -11.72 -2.45 -12.25
C THR A 569 -11.28 -3.19 -13.51
N ASN A 570 -11.07 -2.51 -14.62
CA ASN A 570 -10.67 -3.08 -15.91
C ASN A 570 -11.56 -4.27 -16.36
N GLY A 571 -12.86 -4.17 -16.11
CA GLY A 571 -13.84 -5.22 -16.44
C GLY A 571 -13.92 -6.38 -15.46
N TRP A 572 -13.13 -6.37 -14.39
CA TRP A 572 -13.18 -7.35 -13.32
C TRP A 572 -14.17 -6.97 -12.22
N PHE A 573 -14.22 -7.75 -11.15
CA PHE A 573 -15.30 -7.70 -10.15
C PHE A 573 -15.27 -6.45 -9.27
N GLY A 574 -16.45 -6.04 -8.82
CA GLY A 574 -16.57 -5.05 -7.75
C GLY A 574 -16.21 -5.67 -6.40
N VAL A 575 -17.09 -6.52 -5.88
CA VAL A 575 -16.82 -7.37 -4.71
C VAL A 575 -16.74 -8.83 -5.15
N TYR A 576 -15.61 -9.46 -4.84
CA TYR A 576 -15.38 -10.87 -5.17
C TYR A 576 -15.28 -11.69 -3.88
N PHE A 577 -16.30 -12.55 -3.68
CA PHE A 577 -16.31 -13.57 -2.64
C PHE A 577 -15.67 -14.83 -3.22
N ASP A 578 -14.41 -15.07 -2.89
CA ASP A 578 -13.71 -16.27 -3.33
C ASP A 578 -13.78 -17.36 -2.26
N GLU A 579 -13.16 -18.51 -2.53
CA GLU A 579 -13.33 -19.77 -1.82
C GLU A 579 -13.37 -19.62 -0.30
N GLY A 580 -14.35 -20.24 0.31
CA GLY A 580 -14.59 -20.25 1.75
C GLY A 580 -15.14 -18.95 2.32
N SER A 581 -15.39 -17.91 1.52
CA SER A 581 -15.96 -16.65 2.02
C SER A 581 -17.32 -16.87 2.69
N ARG A 582 -17.48 -16.38 3.93
CA ARG A 582 -18.70 -16.50 4.71
C ARG A 582 -18.85 -15.39 5.76
N TYR A 583 -20.10 -15.01 6.06
CA TYR A 583 -20.47 -14.03 7.10
C TYR A 583 -20.05 -12.60 6.79
N TYR A 584 -20.01 -12.22 5.51
CA TYR A 584 -19.72 -10.83 5.10
C TYR A 584 -21.00 -10.01 4.97
N THR A 585 -20.99 -8.82 5.55
CA THR A 585 -22.01 -7.78 5.33
C THR A 585 -21.47 -6.76 4.33
N VAL A 586 -22.14 -6.62 3.18
CA VAL A 586 -21.78 -5.71 2.08
C VAL A 586 -22.93 -4.75 1.83
N ARG A 587 -22.77 -3.47 2.19
CA ARG A 587 -23.88 -2.51 2.10
C ARG A 587 -23.42 -1.12 1.72
N ASN A 588 -24.32 -0.37 1.08
CA ASN A 588 -24.13 1.04 0.74
C ASN A 588 -22.86 1.31 -0.10
N ASN A 589 -22.32 0.33 -0.81
CA ASN A 589 -21.15 0.56 -1.67
C ASN A 589 -21.60 1.09 -3.04
N VAL A 590 -20.78 1.92 -3.66
CA VAL A 590 -20.95 2.40 -5.03
C VAL A 590 -19.92 1.73 -5.93
N LEU A 591 -20.38 0.96 -6.94
CA LEU A 591 -19.56 0.12 -7.78
C LEU A 591 -19.72 0.59 -9.24
N SER A 592 -18.79 1.45 -9.66
CA SER A 592 -18.81 2.14 -10.96
C SER A 592 -17.84 1.51 -11.93
N SER A 593 -18.27 1.28 -13.17
CA SER A 593 -17.39 0.75 -14.22
C SER A 593 -16.64 -0.52 -13.78
N THR A 594 -17.33 -1.40 -13.07
CA THR A 594 -16.87 -2.75 -12.75
C THR A 594 -17.48 -3.73 -13.76
N GLY A 595 -16.91 -4.92 -13.86
CA GLY A 595 -17.53 -6.04 -14.57
C GLY A 595 -18.79 -6.54 -13.84
N THR A 596 -18.74 -7.73 -13.26
CA THR A 596 -19.77 -8.19 -12.32
C THR A 596 -19.59 -7.43 -11.00
N TRP A 597 -20.66 -6.77 -10.50
CA TRP A 597 -20.54 -5.91 -9.33
C TRP A 597 -20.34 -6.68 -8.02
N ALA A 598 -20.93 -7.88 -7.92
CA ALA A 598 -20.70 -8.81 -6.81
C ALA A 598 -20.73 -10.24 -7.36
N THR A 599 -19.71 -11.00 -7.09
CA THR A 599 -19.61 -12.39 -7.54
C THR A 599 -19.09 -13.27 -6.43
N ALA A 600 -19.57 -14.53 -6.41
CA ALA A 600 -19.08 -15.56 -5.50
C ALA A 600 -18.53 -16.73 -6.32
N ASN A 601 -17.37 -17.23 -5.95
CA ASN A 601 -16.74 -18.40 -6.55
C ASN A 601 -17.33 -19.68 -5.97
N TYR A 602 -18.55 -20.02 -6.38
CA TYR A 602 -19.24 -21.23 -5.94
C TYR A 602 -18.69 -22.53 -6.58
N TRP A 603 -17.65 -22.45 -7.38
CA TRP A 603 -17.15 -23.60 -8.12
C TRP A 603 -16.66 -24.73 -7.19
N TYR A 604 -15.98 -24.37 -6.11
CA TYR A 604 -15.58 -25.27 -5.04
C TYR A 604 -16.39 -24.99 -3.76
N GLY A 605 -17.58 -24.53 -3.88
CA GLY A 605 -18.45 -23.77 -3.01
C GLY A 605 -18.96 -24.39 -1.73
N GLU A 606 -18.16 -25.22 -1.12
CA GLU A 606 -18.36 -25.69 0.23
C GLU A 606 -18.11 -24.55 1.22
N ASN A 607 -18.97 -24.46 2.21
CA ASN A 607 -18.84 -23.50 3.30
C ASN A 607 -18.82 -22.01 2.88
N MET A 608 -19.38 -21.65 1.74
CA MET A 608 -19.61 -20.28 1.28
C MET A 608 -21.06 -19.87 1.46
N GLY A 609 -21.30 -18.64 1.88
CA GLY A 609 -22.67 -18.11 2.04
C GLY A 609 -22.81 -17.22 3.26
N ASP A 610 -24.04 -17.12 3.78
CA ASP A 610 -24.42 -16.20 4.88
C ASP A 610 -23.97 -14.76 4.59
N PHE A 611 -24.05 -14.36 3.30
CA PHE A 611 -23.77 -12.99 2.89
C PHE A 611 -24.99 -12.12 3.12
N THR A 612 -24.77 -10.92 3.69
CA THR A 612 -25.78 -9.87 3.73
C THR A 612 -25.37 -8.77 2.75
N VAL A 613 -26.01 -8.72 1.58
CA VAL A 613 -25.67 -7.80 0.48
C VAL A 613 -26.82 -6.87 0.20
N THR A 614 -26.80 -5.65 0.77
CA THR A 614 -27.97 -4.79 0.82
C THR A 614 -27.67 -3.32 0.51
N GLY A 615 -28.56 -2.67 -0.26
CA GLY A 615 -28.50 -1.22 -0.46
C GLY A 615 -27.28 -0.71 -1.24
N ASN A 616 -26.63 -1.57 -2.04
CA ASN A 616 -25.49 -1.16 -2.89
C ASN A 616 -26.00 -0.58 -4.22
N TRP A 617 -25.18 0.26 -4.83
CA TRP A 617 -25.43 0.85 -6.15
C TRP A 617 -24.35 0.41 -7.13
N SER A 618 -24.76 -0.02 -8.32
CA SER A 618 -23.79 -0.45 -9.36
C SER A 618 -24.22 0.04 -10.74
N THR A 619 -23.26 0.24 -11.64
CA THR A 619 -23.53 0.52 -13.07
C THR A 619 -23.83 -0.74 -13.88
N ASN A 620 -23.54 -1.92 -13.31
CA ASN A 620 -23.79 -3.21 -13.92
C ASN A 620 -24.53 -4.10 -12.92
N GLY A 621 -25.75 -4.54 -13.25
CA GLY A 621 -26.59 -5.37 -12.39
C GLY A 621 -26.18 -6.85 -12.31
N SER A 622 -25.11 -7.25 -12.98
CA SER A 622 -24.69 -8.66 -13.03
C SER A 622 -24.16 -9.15 -11.68
N THR A 623 -24.74 -10.24 -11.17
CA THR A 623 -24.30 -10.93 -9.95
C THR A 623 -24.78 -12.38 -9.98
N ASN A 624 -24.01 -13.28 -9.36
CA ASN A 624 -24.44 -14.65 -9.05
C ASN A 624 -24.78 -14.86 -7.56
N VAL A 625 -24.72 -13.81 -6.76
CA VAL A 625 -25.10 -13.85 -5.34
C VAL A 625 -26.58 -13.56 -5.23
N THR A 626 -27.37 -14.59 -4.91
CA THR A 626 -28.84 -14.54 -4.94
C THR A 626 -29.46 -14.65 -3.55
N ASN A 627 -30.61 -14.01 -3.37
CA ASN A 627 -31.35 -14.03 -2.11
C ASN A 627 -31.86 -15.44 -1.77
N GLY A 628 -31.66 -15.87 -0.54
CA GLY A 628 -32.12 -17.16 -0.02
C GLY A 628 -31.20 -18.34 -0.39
N ASP A 629 -30.30 -18.18 -1.37
CA ASP A 629 -29.29 -19.20 -1.66
C ASP A 629 -28.20 -19.19 -0.58
N ARG A 630 -27.82 -20.36 -0.07
CA ARG A 630 -26.72 -20.56 0.92
C ARG A 630 -26.82 -19.62 2.14
N GLY A 631 -28.02 -19.27 2.58
CA GLY A 631 -28.23 -18.36 3.71
C GLY A 631 -28.06 -16.87 3.38
N ASN A 632 -27.88 -16.53 2.10
CA ASN A 632 -27.67 -15.14 1.68
C ASN A 632 -28.94 -14.29 1.83
N VAL A 633 -28.76 -13.06 2.30
CA VAL A 633 -29.77 -12.00 2.30
C VAL A 633 -29.36 -10.94 1.28
N VAL A 634 -30.05 -10.87 0.16
CA VAL A 634 -29.73 -9.94 -0.95
C VAL A 634 -30.96 -9.12 -1.28
N ASN A 635 -30.95 -7.84 -0.93
CA ASN A 635 -32.08 -6.96 -1.22
C ASN A 635 -31.67 -5.47 -1.31
N GLY A 636 -32.56 -4.65 -1.88
CA GLY A 636 -32.37 -3.20 -1.94
C GLY A 636 -31.17 -2.72 -2.77
N ASN A 637 -30.51 -3.60 -3.51
CA ASN A 637 -29.41 -3.20 -4.40
C ASN A 637 -29.97 -2.59 -5.69
N VAL A 638 -29.34 -1.55 -6.20
CA VAL A 638 -29.89 -0.74 -7.32
C VAL A 638 -28.88 -0.69 -8.47
N THR A 639 -29.32 -1.09 -9.65
CA THR A 639 -28.57 -0.85 -10.89
C THR A 639 -28.88 0.54 -11.40
N VAL A 640 -27.86 1.38 -11.55
CA VAL A 640 -27.96 2.77 -12.01
C VAL A 640 -27.54 2.87 -13.46
N SER A 641 -28.49 3.18 -14.33
CA SER A 641 -28.24 3.41 -15.77
C SER A 641 -28.28 4.91 -16.07
N GLY A 642 -27.47 5.36 -17.02
CA GLY A 642 -27.49 6.75 -17.51
C GLY A 642 -26.71 7.78 -16.68
N GLY A 643 -25.84 7.38 -15.76
CA GLY A 643 -24.82 8.26 -15.15
C GLY A 643 -25.27 9.17 -14.00
N SER A 644 -26.57 9.18 -13.65
CA SER A 644 -27.06 9.97 -12.50
C SER A 644 -27.23 9.09 -11.27
N TRP A 645 -26.34 9.24 -10.31
CA TRP A 645 -26.40 8.51 -9.04
C TRP A 645 -27.50 9.02 -8.13
N PRO A 646 -28.27 8.16 -7.45
CA PRO A 646 -29.18 8.57 -6.38
C PRO A 646 -28.46 9.30 -5.24
N ALA A 647 -29.16 10.13 -4.49
CA ALA A 647 -28.59 10.96 -3.43
C ALA A 647 -27.74 10.17 -2.41
N GLY A 648 -28.18 8.94 -2.03
CA GLY A 648 -27.42 8.07 -1.16
C GLY A 648 -26.07 7.64 -1.75
N ALA A 649 -26.06 7.29 -3.04
CA ALA A 649 -24.81 6.94 -3.74
C ALA A 649 -23.89 8.16 -3.89
N GLN A 650 -24.44 9.34 -4.18
CA GLN A 650 -23.66 10.59 -4.24
C GLN A 650 -23.00 10.91 -2.90
N ALA A 651 -23.70 10.69 -1.79
CA ALA A 651 -23.13 10.89 -0.46
C ALA A 651 -21.95 9.95 -0.20
N VAL A 652 -22.05 8.67 -0.58
CA VAL A 652 -20.94 7.70 -0.48
C VAL A 652 -19.77 8.13 -1.35
N ILE A 653 -20.01 8.49 -2.62
CA ILE A 653 -18.95 8.96 -3.53
C ILE A 653 -18.21 10.18 -2.95
N ALA A 654 -18.95 11.10 -2.34
CA ALA A 654 -18.37 12.32 -1.76
C ALA A 654 -17.57 12.07 -0.47
N ALA A 655 -17.93 11.03 0.29
CA ALA A 655 -17.32 10.71 1.57
C ALA A 655 -16.19 9.65 1.47
N ALA A 656 -16.12 8.89 0.37
CA ALA A 656 -15.13 7.85 0.20
C ALA A 656 -13.73 8.43 -0.04
N GLY A 657 -12.73 7.81 0.63
CA GLY A 657 -11.33 8.24 0.60
C GLY A 657 -10.95 9.14 1.77
N PRO A 658 -9.70 9.61 1.84
CA PRO A 658 -9.21 10.50 2.89
C PRO A 658 -9.94 11.84 2.91
N GLU A 659 -10.10 12.44 4.08
CA GLU A 659 -10.63 13.80 4.21
C GLU A 659 -9.78 14.78 3.38
N GLY A 660 -10.42 15.55 2.52
CA GLY A 660 -9.74 16.46 1.59
C GLY A 660 -9.04 15.76 0.42
N ALA A 661 -9.19 14.42 0.28
CA ALA A 661 -8.88 13.79 -1.00
C ALA A 661 -9.82 14.38 -2.05
N PRO A 662 -9.30 14.75 -3.22
CA PRO A 662 -10.19 15.07 -4.32
C PRO A 662 -10.97 13.79 -4.61
N SER A 663 -12.25 13.80 -4.32
CA SER A 663 -13.13 12.76 -4.85
C SER A 663 -12.88 12.76 -6.36
N GLY A 664 -12.42 11.65 -6.93
CA GLY A 664 -12.14 11.51 -8.37
C GLY A 664 -13.40 11.69 -9.24
N GLY A 665 -14.38 12.42 -8.74
CA GLY A 665 -15.54 12.87 -9.45
C GLY A 665 -15.17 13.86 -10.54
N THR A 666 -15.79 13.72 -11.68
CA THR A 666 -15.83 14.77 -12.70
C THR A 666 -16.73 15.90 -12.18
N GLY A 667 -16.24 17.11 -12.12
CA GLY A 667 -17.03 18.26 -11.69
C GLY A 667 -16.43 19.57 -12.13
N ALA A 668 -17.19 20.64 -12.00
CA ALA A 668 -16.69 21.96 -12.31
C ALA A 668 -15.74 22.46 -11.20
N LEU A 669 -14.66 23.14 -11.57
CA LEU A 669 -13.77 23.84 -10.65
C LEU A 669 -14.22 25.29 -10.58
N LYS A 670 -14.81 25.69 -9.44
CA LYS A 670 -15.36 27.01 -9.24
C LYS A 670 -14.40 27.89 -8.45
N ASN A 671 -14.05 29.03 -9.04
CA ASN A 671 -13.15 30.01 -8.43
C ASN A 671 -13.86 30.81 -7.32
N ALA A 672 -13.24 30.94 -6.16
CA ALA A 672 -13.82 31.59 -5.00
C ALA A 672 -13.98 33.11 -5.17
N GLY A 673 -13.06 33.76 -5.90
CA GLY A 673 -13.07 35.20 -6.13
C GLY A 673 -14.13 35.68 -7.14
N SER A 674 -14.50 34.83 -8.09
CA SER A 674 -15.40 35.18 -9.19
C SER A 674 -16.75 34.44 -9.17
N ASN A 675 -16.87 33.36 -8.40
CA ASN A 675 -18.00 32.43 -8.49
C ASN A 675 -18.18 31.78 -9.88
N ARG A 676 -17.18 31.83 -10.78
CA ARG A 676 -17.18 31.25 -12.11
C ARG A 676 -16.38 29.95 -12.15
N CYS A 677 -16.63 29.16 -13.17
CA CYS A 677 -15.98 27.87 -13.38
C CYS A 677 -14.78 27.97 -14.31
N LEU A 678 -13.77 27.13 -14.06
CA LEU A 678 -12.67 26.89 -14.97
C LEU A 678 -13.23 26.26 -16.26
N ASP A 679 -12.97 26.89 -17.38
CA ASP A 679 -13.59 26.63 -18.66
C ASP A 679 -12.53 26.52 -19.75
N VAL A 680 -12.73 25.64 -20.71
CA VAL A 680 -11.90 25.62 -21.92
C VAL A 680 -12.49 26.56 -22.96
N ASN A 681 -11.73 27.58 -23.35
CA ASN A 681 -12.14 28.63 -24.26
C ASN A 681 -12.77 28.07 -25.56
N GLY A 682 -14.02 28.48 -25.82
CA GLY A 682 -14.78 28.06 -26.98
C GLY A 682 -15.13 26.60 -27.04
N ALA A 683 -15.09 25.87 -25.91
CA ALA A 683 -15.23 24.42 -25.82
C ALA A 683 -14.29 23.66 -26.78
N SER A 684 -13.14 24.26 -27.11
CA SER A 684 -12.16 23.68 -28.02
C SER A 684 -11.52 22.42 -27.43
N GLN A 685 -11.32 21.41 -28.28
CA GLN A 685 -10.58 20.21 -27.93
C GLN A 685 -9.17 20.19 -28.54
N ALA A 686 -8.76 21.27 -29.16
CA ALA A 686 -7.43 21.39 -29.77
C ALA A 686 -6.36 21.59 -28.68
N ASN A 687 -5.17 21.01 -28.93
CA ASN A 687 -3.99 21.28 -28.11
C ASN A 687 -3.66 22.76 -28.14
N GLY A 688 -3.34 23.37 -27.00
CA GLY A 688 -3.07 24.79 -26.85
C GLY A 688 -4.30 25.66 -26.57
N ALA A 689 -5.53 25.10 -26.53
CA ALA A 689 -6.69 25.88 -26.15
C ALA A 689 -6.55 26.32 -24.68
N GLN A 690 -6.67 27.64 -24.45
CA GLN A 690 -6.41 28.24 -23.15
C GLN A 690 -7.59 28.05 -22.20
N ALA A 691 -7.30 27.71 -20.94
CA ALA A 691 -8.26 27.71 -19.86
C ALA A 691 -8.59 29.14 -19.42
N GLN A 692 -9.83 29.37 -19.02
CA GLN A 692 -10.37 30.68 -18.62
C GLN A 692 -11.46 30.56 -17.57
N LEU A 693 -11.95 31.66 -17.05
CA LEU A 693 -13.21 31.72 -16.31
C LEU A 693 -14.40 31.86 -17.23
N TRP A 694 -15.48 31.20 -16.90
CA TRP A 694 -16.78 31.40 -17.55
C TRP A 694 -17.92 31.11 -16.57
N ASP A 695 -19.10 31.62 -16.84
CA ASP A 695 -20.28 31.30 -16.03
C ASP A 695 -20.49 29.78 -15.99
N CYS A 696 -20.76 29.24 -14.83
CA CYS A 696 -20.90 27.77 -14.66
C CYS A 696 -22.17 27.29 -15.39
N HIS A 697 -22.02 26.40 -16.36
CA HIS A 697 -23.11 25.85 -17.18
C HIS A 697 -23.10 24.32 -17.26
N GLY A 698 -22.12 23.65 -16.63
CA GLY A 698 -22.09 22.20 -16.49
C GLY A 698 -21.77 21.38 -17.74
N GLN A 699 -21.42 22.04 -18.87
CA GLN A 699 -21.03 21.34 -20.10
C GLN A 699 -19.63 20.73 -20.00
N ALA A 700 -19.29 19.81 -20.93
CA ALA A 700 -18.08 19.02 -20.92
C ALA A 700 -16.75 19.82 -20.81
N ASN A 701 -16.72 21.06 -21.34
CA ASN A 701 -15.56 21.96 -21.25
C ASN A 701 -15.33 22.58 -19.86
N GLN A 702 -16.21 22.33 -18.91
CA GLN A 702 -16.07 22.72 -17.51
C GLN A 702 -16.01 21.50 -16.58
N GLN A 703 -16.07 20.29 -17.12
CA GLN A 703 -16.05 19.07 -16.33
C GLN A 703 -14.63 18.53 -16.22
N TRP A 704 -14.01 18.79 -15.09
CA TRP A 704 -12.62 18.41 -14.79
C TRP A 704 -12.57 17.18 -13.91
N THR A 705 -11.88 16.15 -14.37
CA THR A 705 -11.61 14.92 -13.60
C THR A 705 -10.19 14.98 -13.10
N GLN A 706 -9.97 14.92 -11.81
CA GLN A 706 -8.63 14.70 -11.28
C GLN A 706 -8.31 13.21 -11.35
N THR A 707 -7.17 12.89 -11.96
CA THR A 707 -6.68 11.51 -12.00
C THR A 707 -5.82 11.20 -10.78
N GLY A 708 -5.66 9.92 -10.46
CA GLY A 708 -4.72 9.46 -9.43
C GLY A 708 -3.26 9.85 -9.71
N ALA A 709 -2.90 10.10 -10.98
CA ALA A 709 -1.60 10.63 -11.36
C ALA A 709 -1.44 12.14 -11.11
N GLY A 710 -2.48 12.80 -10.54
CA GLY A 710 -2.50 14.24 -10.28
C GLY A 710 -2.86 15.10 -11.48
N GLU A 711 -3.28 14.53 -12.61
CA GLU A 711 -3.72 15.28 -13.76
C GLU A 711 -5.15 15.82 -13.57
N LEU A 712 -5.44 17.00 -14.07
CA LEU A 712 -6.80 17.52 -14.23
C LEU A 712 -7.22 17.33 -15.68
N ARG A 713 -8.07 16.35 -15.93
CA ARG A 713 -8.52 15.99 -17.29
C ARG A 713 -9.86 16.61 -17.62
N VAL A 714 -9.97 17.07 -18.84
CA VAL A 714 -11.22 17.50 -19.48
C VAL A 714 -11.44 16.70 -20.76
N TYR A 715 -12.67 16.45 -21.15
CA TYR A 715 -13.03 15.61 -22.32
C TYR A 715 -12.48 14.16 -22.24
N GLY A 716 -11.98 13.73 -21.10
CA GLY A 716 -11.39 12.40 -20.89
C GLY A 716 -9.95 12.24 -21.38
N THR A 717 -9.52 12.96 -22.41
CA THR A 717 -8.22 12.77 -23.09
C THR A 717 -7.29 13.98 -23.03
N LYS A 718 -7.79 15.15 -22.64
CA LYS A 718 -7.00 16.38 -22.52
C LYS A 718 -6.69 16.69 -21.05
N CYS A 719 -5.48 17.09 -20.77
CA CYS A 719 -5.01 17.50 -19.47
C CYS A 719 -4.85 19.01 -19.37
N LEU A 720 -5.20 19.59 -18.22
CA LEU A 720 -4.82 20.96 -17.87
C LEU A 720 -3.29 21.01 -17.82
N ASP A 721 -2.70 21.94 -18.55
CA ASP A 721 -1.28 21.96 -18.90
C ASP A 721 -0.68 23.35 -18.67
N VAL A 722 0.47 23.42 -18.03
CA VAL A 722 1.25 24.66 -17.97
C VAL A 722 2.04 24.79 -19.28
N ASN A 723 1.69 25.75 -20.10
CA ASN A 723 2.20 25.90 -21.44
C ASN A 723 3.74 25.89 -21.50
N GLY A 724 4.27 24.97 -22.33
CA GLY A 724 5.71 24.81 -22.52
C GLY A 724 6.48 24.42 -21.24
N ALA A 725 5.81 23.82 -20.24
CA ALA A 725 6.38 23.53 -18.93
C ALA A 725 7.04 24.75 -18.24
N GLY A 726 6.57 25.96 -18.55
CA GLY A 726 7.11 27.20 -18.00
C GLY A 726 6.88 27.31 -16.48
N THR A 727 7.86 27.90 -15.75
CA THR A 727 7.80 28.03 -14.28
C THR A 727 7.64 29.50 -13.83
N ALA A 728 7.61 30.44 -14.77
CA ALA A 728 7.49 31.87 -14.45
C ALA A 728 6.04 32.27 -14.11
N ASP A 729 5.88 33.28 -13.23
CA ASP A 729 4.59 33.89 -12.98
C ASP A 729 3.98 34.45 -14.28
N GLY A 730 2.70 34.19 -14.51
CA GLY A 730 2.02 34.59 -15.73
C GLY A 730 2.05 33.57 -16.87
N THR A 731 2.77 32.41 -16.69
CA THR A 731 2.71 31.35 -17.72
C THR A 731 1.28 30.88 -17.91
N ALA A 732 0.83 30.83 -19.16
CA ALA A 732 -0.54 30.46 -19.51
C ALA A 732 -0.85 29.00 -19.14
N VAL A 733 -2.09 28.75 -18.73
CA VAL A 733 -2.61 27.40 -18.52
C VAL A 733 -3.54 27.07 -19.68
N ILE A 734 -3.26 25.96 -20.35
CA ILE A 734 -3.90 25.48 -21.57
C ILE A 734 -4.42 24.07 -21.38
N ILE A 735 -5.02 23.47 -22.40
CA ILE A 735 -5.20 22.00 -22.45
C ILE A 735 -4.26 21.40 -23.50
N TRP A 736 -3.80 20.19 -23.23
CA TRP A 736 -2.95 19.42 -24.14
C TRP A 736 -3.26 17.94 -24.02
N ASP A 737 -2.88 17.11 -25.00
CA ASP A 737 -2.96 15.65 -24.87
C ASP A 737 -2.22 15.21 -23.61
N CYS A 738 -2.86 14.35 -22.80
CA CYS A 738 -2.26 13.85 -21.57
C CYS A 738 -0.99 13.04 -21.88
N ASN A 739 0.14 13.45 -21.33
CA ASN A 739 1.46 12.87 -21.58
C ASN A 739 2.19 12.44 -20.29
N GLY A 740 1.55 12.65 -19.09
CA GLY A 740 2.09 12.26 -17.81
C GLY A 740 3.22 13.13 -17.24
N GLN A 741 3.61 14.20 -17.95
CA GLN A 741 4.68 15.12 -17.50
C GLN A 741 4.22 15.99 -16.32
N ASN A 742 5.17 16.52 -15.55
CA ASN A 742 4.89 17.29 -14.33
C ASN A 742 4.16 18.62 -14.58
N ASN A 743 4.25 19.20 -15.78
CA ASN A 743 3.49 20.40 -16.18
C ASN A 743 1.98 20.13 -16.35
N GLN A 744 1.57 18.86 -16.36
CA GLN A 744 0.17 18.43 -16.39
C GLN A 744 -0.32 17.89 -15.05
N LYS A 745 0.52 17.90 -14.03
CA LYS A 745 0.16 17.43 -12.68
C LYS A 745 -0.18 18.60 -11.78
N TRP A 746 -1.27 18.45 -11.04
CA TRP A 746 -1.85 19.48 -10.20
C TRP A 746 -2.20 18.92 -8.83
N ARG A 747 -1.77 19.60 -7.79
CA ARG A 747 -2.10 19.27 -6.40
C ARG A 747 -3.21 20.19 -5.92
N LEU A 748 -4.35 19.61 -5.54
CA LEU A 748 -5.43 20.32 -4.87
C LEU A 748 -5.08 20.37 -3.37
N ASN A 749 -4.93 21.57 -2.84
CA ASN A 749 -4.53 21.78 -1.45
C ASN A 749 -5.74 21.94 -0.53
N ALA A 750 -5.57 21.62 0.76
CA ALA A 750 -6.64 21.69 1.74
C ALA A 750 -7.18 23.14 1.96
N ASP A 751 -6.37 24.15 1.65
CA ASP A 751 -6.75 25.56 1.71
C ASP A 751 -7.57 26.05 0.48
N GLY A 752 -7.83 25.14 -0.45
CA GLY A 752 -8.56 25.40 -1.71
C GLY A 752 -7.70 25.88 -2.87
N THR A 753 -6.38 26.05 -2.70
CA THR A 753 -5.49 26.38 -3.82
C THR A 753 -5.21 25.13 -4.68
N ILE A 754 -4.88 25.32 -5.96
CA ILE A 754 -4.47 24.26 -6.88
C ILE A 754 -3.05 24.58 -7.35
N THR A 755 -2.08 23.73 -7.01
CA THR A 755 -0.66 23.95 -7.33
C THR A 755 -0.21 23.09 -8.51
N ALA A 756 0.40 23.71 -9.53
CA ALA A 756 1.09 23.01 -10.61
C ALA A 756 2.37 22.34 -10.10
N VAL A 757 2.47 21.02 -10.17
CA VAL A 757 3.58 20.23 -9.59
C VAL A 757 4.92 20.57 -10.22
N GLY A 758 4.95 20.79 -11.55
CA GLY A 758 6.18 21.11 -12.28
C GLY A 758 6.73 22.51 -12.03
N ALA A 759 5.90 23.45 -11.53
CA ALA A 759 6.27 24.85 -11.34
C ALA A 759 6.25 25.30 -9.87
N ASP A 760 5.65 24.53 -8.98
CA ASP A 760 5.34 24.86 -7.58
C ASP A 760 4.62 26.22 -7.43
N LYS A 761 3.68 26.50 -8.35
CA LYS A 761 2.89 27.73 -8.44
C LYS A 761 1.40 27.42 -8.51
N CYS A 762 0.58 28.33 -8.01
CA CYS A 762 -0.86 28.17 -7.96
C CYS A 762 -1.55 28.53 -9.29
N LEU A 763 -2.60 27.78 -9.61
CA LEU A 763 -3.56 28.13 -10.67
C LEU A 763 -4.25 29.43 -10.27
N ASP A 764 -4.04 30.48 -11.08
CA ASP A 764 -4.42 31.85 -10.82
C ASP A 764 -5.22 32.40 -11.98
N VAL A 765 -6.21 33.25 -11.69
CA VAL A 765 -6.94 33.98 -12.71
C VAL A 765 -7.04 35.47 -12.35
N PRO A 766 -6.39 36.38 -13.14
CA PRO A 766 -6.23 37.80 -12.80
C PRO A 766 -7.49 38.62 -13.14
N GLY A 767 -8.67 38.15 -12.72
CA GLY A 767 -9.91 38.88 -12.99
C GLY A 767 -11.13 38.05 -12.66
N THR A 768 -12.29 38.67 -12.66
CA THR A 768 -13.56 38.04 -12.27
C THR A 768 -14.55 37.90 -13.42
N ALA A 769 -14.24 38.44 -14.63
CA ALA A 769 -15.13 38.44 -15.77
C ALA A 769 -15.03 37.13 -16.60
N ASN A 770 -16.08 36.80 -17.34
CA ASN A 770 -16.03 35.76 -18.37
C ASN A 770 -14.90 36.05 -19.37
N GLY A 771 -14.14 35.02 -19.71
CA GLY A 771 -12.99 35.13 -20.61
C GLY A 771 -11.67 35.49 -19.92
N ALA A 772 -11.64 35.74 -18.60
CA ALA A 772 -10.39 35.93 -17.86
C ALA A 772 -9.53 34.67 -17.94
N LYS A 773 -8.30 34.80 -18.44
CA LYS A 773 -7.41 33.70 -18.80
C LYS A 773 -6.70 33.13 -17.58
N ALA A 774 -6.67 31.81 -17.48
CA ALA A 774 -5.95 31.10 -16.42
C ALA A 774 -4.43 31.10 -16.71
N ARG A 775 -3.68 31.23 -15.63
CA ARG A 775 -2.20 31.21 -15.62
C ARG A 775 -1.70 30.56 -14.35
N ILE A 776 -0.41 30.32 -14.21
CA ILE A 776 0.23 30.03 -12.93
C ILE A 776 0.83 31.30 -12.34
N ARG A 777 0.84 31.38 -11.00
CA ARG A 777 1.46 32.47 -10.24
C ARG A 777 1.94 31.97 -8.87
N THR A 778 2.91 32.67 -8.28
CA THR A 778 3.33 32.43 -6.88
C THR A 778 2.11 32.36 -5.98
N CYS A 779 2.04 31.31 -5.15
CA CYS A 779 0.88 31.06 -4.28
C CYS A 779 0.78 32.16 -3.21
N THR A 780 -0.33 32.87 -3.20
CA THR A 780 -0.65 33.93 -2.21
C THR A 780 -1.81 33.56 -1.31
N GLY A 781 -2.54 32.48 -1.65
CA GLY A 781 -3.78 32.07 -0.98
C GLY A 781 -4.94 33.05 -1.18
N GLY A 782 -4.86 33.97 -2.15
CA GLY A 782 -5.93 34.91 -2.52
C GLY A 782 -7.15 34.19 -3.09
N ALA A 783 -8.31 34.86 -3.11
CA ALA A 783 -9.55 34.29 -3.64
C ALA A 783 -9.48 33.95 -5.14
N ASP A 784 -8.62 34.62 -5.88
CA ASP A 784 -8.29 34.39 -7.29
C ASP A 784 -7.54 33.08 -7.54
N GLN A 785 -6.94 32.51 -6.48
CA GLN A 785 -6.21 31.22 -6.50
C GLN A 785 -6.95 30.09 -5.79
N LYS A 786 -8.14 30.36 -5.20
CA LYS A 786 -8.93 29.34 -4.49
C LYS A 786 -10.04 28.80 -5.36
N TRP A 787 -10.17 27.48 -5.32
CA TRP A 787 -11.08 26.73 -6.15
C TRP A 787 -11.85 25.71 -5.30
N SER A 788 -13.12 25.58 -5.56
CA SER A 788 -13.95 24.51 -5.00
C SER A 788 -14.51 23.66 -6.13
N ARG A 789 -14.68 22.40 -5.88
CA ARG A 789 -15.33 21.51 -6.83
C ARG A 789 -16.85 21.54 -6.60
N THR A 790 -17.63 21.61 -7.68
CA THR A 790 -19.10 21.62 -7.63
C THR A 790 -19.68 20.57 -8.57
#